data_90187bfc7f305a871325ed3abccac99e
#
_entry.id   90187bfc7f305a871325ed3abccac99e
#
_cell.length_a   1.000
_cell.length_b   1.000
_cell.length_c   1.000
_cell.angle_alpha   90.00
_cell.angle_beta   90.00
_cell.angle_gamma   90.00
#
_symmetry.space_group_name_H-M   'P 1'
#
loop_
_entity.id
_entity.type
_entity.pdbx_description
1 polymer ?
#
loop_
_entity_poly.entity_id
_entity_poly.type
_entity_poly.pdbx_seq_one_letter_code
_entity_poly.pdbx_strand_id
1 'polypeptide(L)'
;MQARSLDHIRQTQERLILEPVKQKLIKAFGTKTELEAYLRRMLRTLQQESPSTPGYAAGNIINLLRQLQINKSQPDSYIDLSGRDFSGLTIWQAYLKDANLQDTSFANADFKGSVFTETMSSIVSVRFSPDGKFFATGLITGEIRLWRTADTKQIRIYQGHSAWVWAFAFSPDSKILASGSADYTIKLWDVQTAECLQTFTEHTNKVYSVGFSPDGSLLASAGEDQTIKIWDIATGVCQQTLLGHDDWVWSVTFQPSSTTKNTFLLASGSADSKIKLWDINTGKCLKSLTGHNHEVHSVAFSPDGRTLASGSADRTLKLWDVNTGKCRQTWEGHSKKIYSVRFSPDGQTLASGSEDRTIKLWDIAQGECLKTLQGHYSQVWAIAFSPDSRTLISCSDDQTARLWDVNTGNCLNVLQGYTRDVYSVAFSPNSQILASGRDDHSINLWNLQTSECHPLREHQGRIRSVAFHPNKPILASGSADNTIKIWDITDIRHSKCTQTLTGHGNWVWTVAFSPDGQTLVSSSEDCSIRIWDISSGDCLKKIKEHSHWVWTVAFHPDGNTLASGSADSQIKLWNVAGECLQTFTEHQDMIWSVAFSPDGKLLASGSEDKTVKLWNLRTGECIHTLTGHDQQVYSVAFSPNGQILASAGADTTVMLWQVNTGEFLETLKLGHTAAIRSLAFTPDGKLLASGGEDEKIQLWDVQTCRRVRSLKPDRLYERMDISNITGLTDAERASLKMLGAVD
;
A
#
# COMPACT_ATOMS: atom_id res chain seq x y z
N MET A 1 30.67 -10.42 -3.82
CA MET A 1 29.37 -10.57 -3.13
C MET A 1 28.28 -10.57 -4.18
N GLN A 2 27.29 -11.42 -4.08
CA GLN A 2 26.19 -11.47 -5.07
C GLN A 2 25.08 -10.52 -4.61
N ALA A 3 24.93 -9.36 -5.25
CA ALA A 3 23.91 -8.36 -4.88
C ALA A 3 22.48 -8.90 -5.03
N ARG A 4 22.25 -9.83 -5.98
CA ARG A 4 20.97 -10.49 -6.22
C ARG A 4 20.76 -11.80 -5.47
N SER A 5 21.56 -12.09 -4.46
CA SER A 5 21.34 -13.25 -3.60
C SER A 5 20.08 -13.03 -2.75
N LEU A 6 19.46 -14.14 -2.33
CA LEU A 6 18.35 -14.09 -1.37
C LEU A 6 18.74 -13.25 -0.15
N ASP A 7 17.80 -12.46 0.39
CA ASP A 7 18.08 -11.48 1.45
C ASP A 7 18.81 -12.07 2.66
N HIS A 8 18.44 -13.27 3.10
CA HIS A 8 19.11 -13.94 4.21
C HIS A 8 20.57 -14.35 3.87
N ILE A 9 20.86 -14.74 2.62
CA ILE A 9 22.22 -15.02 2.14
C ILE A 9 23.03 -13.74 2.09
N ARG A 10 22.44 -12.66 1.58
CA ARG A 10 23.08 -11.35 1.52
C ARG A 10 23.40 -10.81 2.92
N GLN A 11 22.46 -10.85 3.85
CA GLN A 11 22.68 -10.43 5.24
C GLN A 11 23.77 -11.29 5.92
N THR A 12 23.81 -12.58 5.62
CA THR A 12 24.87 -13.48 6.11
C THR A 12 26.21 -13.11 5.52
N GLN A 13 26.30 -12.83 4.23
CA GLN A 13 27.54 -12.37 3.58
C GLN A 13 27.99 -10.99 4.11
N GLU A 14 27.07 -10.06 4.33
CA GLU A 14 27.38 -8.76 4.94
C GLU A 14 27.99 -8.94 6.34
N ARG A 15 27.38 -9.78 7.18
CA ARG A 15 27.85 -10.03 8.55
C ARG A 15 29.16 -10.81 8.61
N LEU A 16 29.30 -11.86 7.79
CA LEU A 16 30.47 -12.80 7.90
C LEU A 16 31.64 -12.39 7.02
N ILE A 17 31.44 -11.59 5.98
CA ILE A 17 32.50 -11.22 5.04
C ILE A 17 32.74 -9.70 5.04
N LEU A 18 31.72 -8.90 4.71
CA LEU A 18 31.91 -7.45 4.52
C LEU A 18 32.24 -6.73 5.82
N GLU A 19 31.54 -7.01 6.90
CA GLU A 19 31.79 -6.34 8.19
C GLU A 19 33.20 -6.63 8.74
N PRO A 20 33.71 -7.87 8.77
CA PRO A 20 35.11 -8.16 9.14
C PRO A 20 36.13 -7.49 8.21
N VAL A 21 35.88 -7.48 6.89
CA VAL A 21 36.74 -6.79 5.93
C VAL A 21 36.78 -5.29 6.20
N LYS A 22 35.62 -4.68 6.38
CA LYS A 22 35.49 -3.25 6.73
C LYS A 22 36.28 -2.89 7.99
N GLN A 23 36.14 -3.68 9.06
CA GLN A 23 36.85 -3.45 10.33
C GLN A 23 38.37 -3.54 10.16
N LYS A 24 38.86 -4.53 9.41
CA LYS A 24 40.29 -4.66 9.10
C LYS A 24 40.82 -3.48 8.30
N LEU A 25 40.04 -3.03 7.31
CA LEU A 25 40.41 -1.87 6.48
C LEU A 25 40.44 -0.59 7.33
N ILE A 26 39.40 -0.32 8.15
CA ILE A 26 39.42 0.84 9.04
C ILE A 26 40.63 0.85 9.94
N LYS A 27 41.00 -0.32 10.51
CA LYS A 27 42.19 -0.46 11.34
C LYS A 27 43.51 -0.18 10.56
N ALA A 28 43.57 -0.57 9.28
CA ALA A 28 44.71 -0.33 8.41
C ALA A 28 44.87 1.10 7.96
N PHE A 29 43.76 1.80 7.72
CA PHE A 29 43.73 3.19 7.23
C PHE A 29 43.59 4.25 8.34
N GLY A 30 43.41 3.83 9.60
CA GLY A 30 43.30 4.70 10.76
C GLY A 30 41.89 5.17 11.03
N THR A 31 41.20 5.79 10.03
CA THR A 31 39.86 6.32 10.18
C THR A 31 38.89 5.86 9.08
N LYS A 32 37.59 5.90 9.39
CA LYS A 32 36.53 5.64 8.41
C LYS A 32 36.59 6.63 7.23
N THR A 33 36.88 7.89 7.50
CA THR A 33 36.95 8.97 6.51
C THR A 33 38.12 8.75 5.54
N GLU A 34 39.29 8.35 6.04
CA GLU A 34 40.46 8.06 5.20
C GLU A 34 40.24 6.84 4.30
N LEU A 35 39.61 5.79 4.84
CA LEU A 35 39.23 4.64 4.04
C LEU A 35 38.21 5.01 2.95
N GLU A 36 37.21 5.82 3.27
CA GLU A 36 36.23 6.29 2.29
C GLU A 36 36.88 7.11 1.18
N ALA A 37 37.78 8.03 1.53
CA ALA A 37 38.54 8.83 0.57
C ALA A 37 39.42 7.93 -0.34
N TYR A 38 40.03 6.89 0.22
CA TYR A 38 40.84 5.93 -0.54
C TYR A 38 39.97 5.13 -1.53
N LEU A 39 38.83 4.57 -1.09
CA LEU A 39 37.92 3.81 -1.94
C LEU A 39 37.37 4.68 -3.10
N ARG A 40 37.08 5.93 -2.82
CA ARG A 40 36.66 6.91 -3.85
C ARG A 40 37.77 7.19 -4.86
N ARG A 41 39.03 7.23 -4.42
CA ARG A 41 40.18 7.38 -5.32
C ARG A 41 40.33 6.15 -6.22
N MET A 42 40.20 4.94 -5.65
CA MET A 42 40.24 3.70 -6.44
C MET A 42 39.17 3.66 -7.55
N LEU A 43 37.94 4.13 -7.28
CA LEU A 43 36.90 4.20 -8.33
C LEU A 43 37.33 5.13 -9.48
N ARG A 44 37.96 6.28 -9.16
CA ARG A 44 38.47 7.19 -10.20
C ARG A 44 39.61 6.57 -11.02
N THR A 45 40.50 5.84 -10.34
CA THR A 45 41.58 5.11 -11.03
C THR A 45 41.02 4.05 -11.97
N LEU A 46 40.04 3.26 -11.53
CA LEU A 46 39.37 2.26 -12.38
C LEU A 46 38.71 2.90 -13.61
N GLN A 47 38.11 4.07 -13.44
CA GLN A 47 37.48 4.80 -14.54
C GLN A 47 38.49 5.30 -15.56
N GLN A 48 39.67 5.74 -15.11
CA GLN A 48 40.72 6.30 -15.98
C GLN A 48 41.56 5.25 -16.68
N GLU A 49 41.92 4.16 -15.97
CA GLU A 49 42.90 3.18 -16.46
C GLU A 49 42.25 1.96 -17.15
N SER A 50 41.05 1.56 -16.75
CA SER A 50 40.42 0.34 -17.26
C SER A 50 38.90 0.39 -17.18
N PRO A 51 38.22 1.34 -17.85
CA PRO A 51 36.79 1.57 -17.67
C PRO A 51 35.92 0.38 -18.10
N SER A 52 36.34 -0.40 -19.07
CA SER A 52 35.55 -1.51 -19.66
C SER A 52 36.06 -2.91 -19.34
N THR A 53 37.03 -3.08 -18.45
CA THR A 53 37.50 -4.43 -18.06
C THR A 53 36.40 -5.15 -17.25
N PRO A 54 35.95 -6.34 -17.67
CA PRO A 54 34.97 -7.12 -16.92
C PRO A 54 35.45 -7.42 -15.51
N GLY A 55 34.64 -7.12 -14.50
CA GLY A 55 35.02 -7.44 -13.12
C GLY A 55 34.08 -6.87 -12.07
N TYR A 56 34.30 -7.32 -10.85
CA TYR A 56 33.50 -6.95 -9.68
C TYR A 56 34.11 -5.79 -8.86
N ALA A 57 35.19 -5.19 -9.32
CA ALA A 57 35.97 -4.22 -8.53
C ALA A 57 35.15 -2.99 -8.15
N ALA A 58 34.55 -2.32 -9.13
CA ALA A 58 33.75 -1.14 -8.89
C ALA A 58 32.50 -1.46 -8.04
N GLY A 59 31.78 -2.55 -8.37
CA GLY A 59 30.61 -3.00 -7.58
C GLY A 59 30.96 -3.33 -6.12
N ASN A 60 32.09 -3.98 -5.88
CA ASN A 60 32.53 -4.29 -4.52
C ASN A 60 32.98 -3.04 -3.75
N ILE A 61 33.60 -2.06 -4.41
CA ILE A 61 33.98 -0.78 -3.79
C ILE A 61 32.70 -0.01 -3.39
N ILE A 62 31.71 0.05 -4.27
CA ILE A 62 30.42 0.66 -3.96
C ILE A 62 29.74 -0.05 -2.78
N ASN A 63 29.75 -1.38 -2.74
CA ASN A 63 29.20 -2.14 -1.63
C ASN A 63 29.95 -1.88 -0.30
N LEU A 64 31.27 -1.68 -0.32
CA LEU A 64 32.06 -1.29 0.85
C LEU A 64 31.76 0.14 1.30
N LEU A 65 31.66 1.10 0.35
CA LEU A 65 31.25 2.48 0.64
C LEU A 65 29.87 2.50 1.32
N ARG A 66 28.94 1.67 0.84
CA ARG A 66 27.65 1.48 1.47
C ARG A 66 27.80 1.05 2.93
N GLN A 67 28.58 0.02 3.21
CA GLN A 67 28.79 -0.46 4.57
C GLN A 67 29.52 0.53 5.49
N LEU A 68 30.29 1.45 4.93
CA LEU A 68 30.92 2.54 5.68
C LEU A 68 29.90 3.61 6.10
N GLN A 69 28.92 3.92 5.25
CA GLN A 69 27.93 4.97 5.51
C GLN A 69 26.78 4.50 6.40
N ILE A 70 26.46 3.20 6.41
CA ILE A 70 25.41 2.65 7.26
C ILE A 70 25.79 2.83 8.74
N ASN A 71 24.95 3.54 9.48
CA ASN A 71 25.06 3.69 10.92
C ASN A 71 24.24 2.59 11.61
N LYS A 72 24.87 1.76 12.46
CA LYS A 72 24.17 0.66 13.17
C LYS A 72 23.07 1.15 14.12
N SER A 73 23.11 2.41 14.53
CA SER A 73 22.10 3.06 15.34
C SER A 73 20.96 3.68 14.50
N GLN A 74 21.08 3.71 13.17
CA GLN A 74 20.07 4.18 12.23
C GLN A 74 20.03 3.24 11.02
N PRO A 75 19.30 2.15 11.08
CA PRO A 75 19.27 1.11 10.04
C PRO A 75 18.78 1.64 8.67
N ASP A 76 18.10 2.78 8.63
CA ASP A 76 17.52 3.38 7.42
C ASP A 76 18.39 4.51 6.81
N SER A 77 19.65 4.64 7.21
CA SER A 77 20.57 5.58 6.56
C SER A 77 20.90 5.11 5.15
N TYR A 78 20.45 5.86 4.14
CA TYR A 78 20.82 5.59 2.76
C TYR A 78 22.19 6.18 2.41
N ILE A 79 22.79 5.57 1.39
CA ILE A 79 24.07 6.01 0.86
C ILE A 79 23.83 7.24 0.01
N ASP A 80 24.61 8.24 0.25
CA ASP A 80 24.69 9.39 -0.63
C ASP A 80 25.85 9.24 -1.62
N LEU A 81 25.48 9.00 -2.88
CA LEU A 81 26.37 8.96 -4.03
C LEU A 81 26.03 10.06 -5.04
N SER A 82 25.22 11.05 -4.65
CA SER A 82 24.77 12.13 -5.53
C SER A 82 25.92 12.96 -6.12
N GLY A 83 25.66 13.52 -7.30
CA GLY A 83 26.58 14.41 -8.01
C GLY A 83 27.89 13.76 -8.46
N ARG A 84 27.94 12.42 -8.62
CA ARG A 84 29.17 11.68 -8.98
C ARG A 84 29.14 11.20 -10.41
N ASP A 85 30.32 11.05 -10.98
CA ASP A 85 30.49 10.43 -12.29
C ASP A 85 31.03 9.00 -12.14
N PHE A 86 30.24 8.03 -12.61
CA PHE A 86 30.56 6.60 -12.71
C PHE A 86 30.45 6.12 -14.16
N SER A 87 30.48 7.03 -15.12
CA SER A 87 30.32 6.71 -16.53
C SER A 87 31.39 5.73 -17.03
N GLY A 88 30.99 4.85 -17.93
CA GLY A 88 31.86 3.84 -18.53
C GLY A 88 32.32 2.71 -17.62
N LEU A 89 31.97 2.71 -16.31
CA LEU A 89 32.43 1.67 -15.38
C LEU A 89 31.64 0.38 -15.52
N THR A 90 32.33 -0.75 -15.35
CA THR A 90 31.72 -2.07 -15.12
C THR A 90 31.35 -2.24 -13.65
N ILE A 91 30.06 -2.03 -13.33
CA ILE A 91 29.55 -2.00 -11.95
C ILE A 91 28.73 -3.28 -11.70
N TRP A 92 29.39 -4.42 -11.70
CA TRP A 92 28.70 -5.71 -11.50
C TRP A 92 28.38 -5.97 -10.02
N GLN A 93 27.17 -6.45 -9.75
CA GLN A 93 26.70 -6.86 -8.45
C GLN A 93 26.78 -5.78 -7.36
N ALA A 94 26.60 -4.52 -7.73
CA ALA A 94 26.42 -3.44 -6.77
C ALA A 94 25.01 -3.47 -6.18
N TYR A 95 24.92 -3.24 -4.86
CA TYR A 95 23.64 -3.09 -4.18
C TYR A 95 23.35 -1.60 -3.99
N LEU A 96 22.57 -1.04 -4.92
CA LEU A 96 22.23 0.39 -5.00
C LEU A 96 20.78 0.67 -4.54
N LYS A 97 20.13 -0.34 -3.97
CA LYS A 97 18.79 -0.16 -3.37
C LYS A 97 18.87 0.90 -2.27
N ASP A 98 17.95 1.86 -2.32
CA ASP A 98 17.81 2.98 -1.40
C ASP A 98 19.04 3.94 -1.37
N ALA A 99 19.88 3.93 -2.41
CA ALA A 99 20.95 4.91 -2.58
C ALA A 99 20.40 6.24 -3.15
N ASN A 100 20.91 7.36 -2.67
CA ASN A 100 20.72 8.66 -3.30
C ASN A 100 21.70 8.79 -4.49
N LEU A 101 21.15 8.80 -5.71
CA LEU A 101 21.89 8.88 -6.98
C LEU A 101 21.50 10.13 -7.79
N GLN A 102 21.03 11.17 -7.13
CA GLN A 102 20.68 12.43 -7.79
C GLN A 102 21.89 13.03 -8.50
N ASP A 103 21.68 13.58 -9.69
CA ASP A 103 22.73 14.23 -10.50
C ASP A 103 23.96 13.32 -10.73
N THR A 104 23.81 12.00 -10.72
CA THR A 104 24.90 11.03 -10.91
C THR A 104 24.94 10.60 -12.37
N SER A 105 26.13 10.54 -12.99
CA SER A 105 26.28 9.97 -14.34
C SER A 105 26.72 8.50 -14.27
N PHE A 106 25.95 7.65 -14.96
CA PHE A 106 26.27 6.25 -15.23
C PHE A 106 26.29 5.97 -16.75
N ALA A 107 26.43 7.00 -17.57
CA ALA A 107 26.46 6.86 -19.01
C ALA A 107 27.45 5.76 -19.46
N ASN A 108 27.02 4.87 -20.34
CA ASN A 108 27.81 3.74 -20.85
C ASN A 108 28.27 2.72 -19.77
N ALA A 109 27.71 2.71 -18.58
CA ALA A 109 28.04 1.73 -17.54
C ALA A 109 27.38 0.36 -17.78
N ASP A 110 27.99 -0.71 -17.25
CA ASP A 110 27.43 -2.07 -17.24
C ASP A 110 27.03 -2.48 -15.80
N PHE A 111 25.74 -2.71 -15.59
CA PHE A 111 25.14 -3.05 -14.29
C PHE A 111 24.79 -4.53 -14.11
N LYS A 112 25.43 -5.44 -14.80
CA LYS A 112 25.13 -6.86 -14.71
C LYS A 112 25.03 -7.37 -13.27
N GLY A 113 23.82 -7.82 -12.88
CA GLY A 113 23.54 -8.35 -11.55
C GLY A 113 23.44 -7.30 -10.43
N SER A 114 23.46 -6.01 -10.73
CA SER A 114 23.25 -4.93 -9.74
C SER A 114 21.76 -4.78 -9.37
N VAL A 115 21.49 -4.20 -8.20
CA VAL A 115 20.14 -4.05 -7.63
C VAL A 115 19.89 -2.58 -7.34
N PHE A 116 18.79 -2.05 -7.85
CA PHE A 116 18.30 -0.70 -7.63
C PHE A 116 17.01 -0.70 -6.81
N THR A 117 16.60 0.49 -6.37
CA THR A 117 15.27 0.69 -5.78
C THR A 117 14.20 0.51 -6.84
N GLU A 118 13.16 -0.24 -6.51
CA GLU A 118 11.99 -0.40 -7.36
C GLU A 118 10.83 0.45 -6.82
N THR A 119 10.05 1.04 -7.72
CA THR A 119 8.79 1.70 -7.34
C THR A 119 7.70 0.64 -7.36
N MET A 120 7.06 0.39 -6.25
CA MET A 120 5.83 -0.40 -6.18
C MET A 120 4.87 0.28 -5.22
N SER A 121 3.58 0.33 -5.60
CA SER A 121 2.50 0.66 -4.69
C SER A 121 2.07 -0.60 -3.91
N SER A 122 1.00 -0.52 -3.13
CA SER A 122 0.43 -1.70 -2.46
C SER A 122 0.15 -2.82 -3.45
N ILE A 123 0.54 -4.01 -3.06
CA ILE A 123 0.36 -5.23 -3.85
C ILE A 123 -0.86 -5.95 -3.30
N VAL A 124 -1.89 -6.08 -4.11
CA VAL A 124 -3.19 -6.67 -3.71
C VAL A 124 -3.42 -8.07 -4.26
N SER A 125 -2.67 -8.47 -5.28
CA SER A 125 -2.79 -9.81 -5.85
C SER A 125 -1.45 -10.39 -6.28
N VAL A 126 -1.32 -11.72 -6.24
CA VAL A 126 -0.12 -12.46 -6.64
C VAL A 126 -0.48 -13.85 -7.15
N ARG A 127 0.25 -14.32 -8.19
CA ARG A 127 0.10 -15.67 -8.78
C ARG A 127 1.40 -16.15 -9.40
N PHE A 128 1.69 -17.46 -9.26
CA PHE A 128 2.69 -18.14 -10.08
C PHE A 128 2.12 -18.59 -11.41
N SER A 129 2.96 -18.60 -12.45
CA SER A 129 2.64 -19.30 -13.70
C SER A 129 2.64 -20.83 -13.49
N PRO A 130 1.80 -21.59 -14.19
CA PRO A 130 1.75 -23.05 -14.08
C PRO A 130 3.08 -23.76 -14.35
N ASP A 131 3.94 -23.20 -15.22
CA ASP A 131 5.28 -23.72 -15.50
C ASP A 131 6.34 -23.33 -14.44
N GLY A 132 5.96 -22.53 -13.43
CA GLY A 132 6.83 -22.08 -12.35
C GLY A 132 7.93 -21.09 -12.71
N LYS A 133 8.03 -20.67 -13.98
CA LYS A 133 9.12 -19.78 -14.42
C LYS A 133 8.89 -18.33 -13.99
N PHE A 134 7.63 -17.93 -13.84
CA PHE A 134 7.25 -16.55 -13.54
C PHE A 134 6.25 -16.49 -12.40
N PHE A 135 6.13 -15.30 -11.81
CA PHE A 135 4.98 -14.90 -11.01
C PHE A 135 4.59 -13.46 -11.36
N ALA A 136 3.31 -13.14 -11.21
CA ALA A 136 2.76 -11.81 -11.43
C ALA A 136 2.34 -11.17 -10.12
N THR A 137 2.49 -9.84 -10.01
CA THR A 137 1.97 -9.02 -8.90
C THR A 137 1.10 -7.90 -9.45
N GLY A 138 -0.05 -7.66 -8.82
CA GLY A 138 -0.98 -6.60 -9.18
C GLY A 138 -1.03 -5.51 -8.13
N LEU A 139 -0.98 -4.27 -8.60
CA LEU A 139 -0.84 -3.09 -7.80
C LEU A 139 -2.15 -2.29 -7.75
N ILE A 140 -2.28 -1.45 -6.72
CA ILE A 140 -3.41 -0.52 -6.61
C ILE A 140 -3.41 0.56 -7.71
N THR A 141 -2.28 0.79 -8.36
CA THR A 141 -2.14 1.75 -9.47
C THR A 141 -2.69 1.24 -10.81
N GLY A 142 -3.13 -0.03 -10.88
CA GLY A 142 -3.52 -0.67 -12.15
C GLY A 142 -2.37 -1.32 -12.91
N GLU A 143 -1.13 -1.21 -12.42
CA GLU A 143 0.02 -1.89 -13.00
C GLU A 143 0.06 -3.37 -12.63
N ILE A 144 0.53 -4.19 -13.56
CA ILE A 144 0.85 -5.59 -13.35
C ILE A 144 2.34 -5.77 -13.62
N ARG A 145 3.05 -6.47 -12.74
CA ARG A 145 4.48 -6.76 -12.91
C ARG A 145 4.74 -8.24 -12.97
N LEU A 146 5.52 -8.64 -13.97
CA LEU A 146 5.96 -10.01 -14.16
C LEU A 146 7.40 -10.17 -13.66
N TRP A 147 7.61 -11.19 -12.86
CA TRP A 147 8.88 -11.50 -12.22
C TRP A 147 9.34 -12.88 -12.62
N ARG A 148 10.65 -13.06 -12.79
CA ARG A 148 11.25 -14.39 -12.97
C ARG A 148 11.43 -15.04 -11.61
N THR A 149 10.95 -16.29 -11.47
CA THR A 149 11.01 -17.00 -10.18
C THR A 149 12.43 -17.30 -9.74
N ALA A 150 13.33 -17.67 -10.67
CA ALA A 150 14.68 -18.13 -10.35
C ALA A 150 15.58 -17.08 -9.67
N ASP A 151 15.41 -15.79 -10.00
CA ASP A 151 16.24 -14.70 -9.51
C ASP A 151 15.43 -13.50 -9.01
N THR A 152 14.11 -13.64 -8.98
CA THR A 152 13.15 -12.59 -8.60
C THR A 152 13.32 -11.28 -9.38
N LYS A 153 13.83 -11.39 -10.63
CA LYS A 153 14.05 -10.24 -11.49
C LYS A 153 12.75 -9.81 -12.15
N GLN A 154 12.43 -8.52 -12.10
CA GLN A 154 11.30 -7.95 -12.84
C GLN A 154 11.59 -8.03 -14.36
N ILE A 155 10.68 -8.63 -15.10
CA ILE A 155 10.84 -8.89 -16.54
C ILE A 155 9.99 -7.96 -17.38
N ARG A 156 8.72 -7.72 -16.96
CA ARG A 156 7.75 -6.92 -17.70
C ARG A 156 6.89 -6.09 -16.77
N ILE A 157 6.37 -4.99 -17.30
CA ILE A 157 5.30 -4.19 -16.72
C ILE A 157 4.17 -4.16 -17.74
N TYR A 158 2.95 -4.51 -17.33
CA TYR A 158 1.74 -4.39 -18.11
C TYR A 158 0.97 -3.17 -17.64
N GLN A 159 0.64 -2.27 -18.55
CA GLN A 159 -0.10 -1.04 -18.28
C GLN A 159 -1.38 -1.03 -19.12
N GLY A 160 -2.47 -0.61 -18.50
CA GLY A 160 -3.76 -0.50 -19.21
C GLY A 160 -4.99 -0.63 -18.33
N HIS A 161 -4.88 -1.12 -17.08
CA HIS A 161 -5.91 -0.91 -16.08
C HIS A 161 -5.75 0.49 -15.45
N SER A 162 -6.87 1.13 -15.12
CA SER A 162 -6.90 2.47 -14.52
C SER A 162 -7.12 2.45 -13.00
N ALA A 163 -7.31 1.26 -12.40
CA ALA A 163 -7.55 1.07 -10.98
C ALA A 163 -6.99 -0.27 -10.47
N TRP A 164 -7.16 -0.58 -9.21
CA TRP A 164 -6.63 -1.75 -8.50
C TRP A 164 -6.80 -3.05 -9.28
N VAL A 165 -5.74 -3.84 -9.40
CA VAL A 165 -5.78 -5.17 -10.03
C VAL A 165 -5.95 -6.24 -8.95
N TRP A 166 -7.21 -6.66 -8.74
CA TRP A 166 -7.59 -7.55 -7.65
C TRP A 166 -7.25 -9.01 -7.87
N ALA A 167 -7.20 -9.46 -9.11
CA ALA A 167 -7.03 -10.87 -9.40
C ALA A 167 -6.25 -11.14 -10.67
N PHE A 168 -5.57 -12.30 -10.67
CA PHE A 168 -4.90 -12.88 -11.82
C PHE A 168 -5.23 -14.35 -12.00
N ALA A 169 -5.17 -14.77 -13.24
CA ALA A 169 -5.05 -16.17 -13.62
C ALA A 169 -4.11 -16.31 -14.82
N PHE A 170 -3.19 -17.26 -14.77
CA PHE A 170 -2.45 -17.68 -15.96
C PHE A 170 -3.23 -18.77 -16.68
N SER A 171 -3.17 -18.77 -18.01
CA SER A 171 -3.65 -19.90 -18.80
C SER A 171 -2.85 -21.17 -18.48
N PRO A 172 -3.42 -22.38 -18.64
CA PRO A 172 -2.73 -23.62 -18.31
C PRO A 172 -1.40 -23.80 -19.06
N ASP A 173 -1.25 -23.22 -20.26
CA ASP A 173 -0.02 -23.23 -21.07
C ASP A 173 0.96 -22.10 -20.71
N SER A 174 0.64 -21.26 -19.70
CA SER A 174 1.44 -20.13 -19.23
C SER A 174 1.70 -19.02 -20.26
N LYS A 175 0.92 -18.94 -21.36
CA LYS A 175 1.13 -17.93 -22.41
C LYS A 175 0.27 -16.68 -22.24
N ILE A 176 -0.89 -16.84 -21.63
CA ILE A 176 -1.86 -15.75 -21.42
C ILE A 176 -1.98 -15.47 -19.91
N LEU A 177 -2.00 -14.20 -19.55
CA LEU A 177 -2.34 -13.72 -18.21
C LEU A 177 -3.70 -13.01 -18.30
N ALA A 178 -4.67 -13.43 -17.48
CA ALA A 178 -5.92 -12.71 -17.28
C ALA A 178 -5.85 -11.87 -16.02
N SER A 179 -6.39 -10.66 -16.03
CA SER A 179 -6.46 -9.77 -14.88
C SER A 179 -7.85 -9.19 -14.71
N GLY A 180 -8.36 -9.11 -13.47
CA GLY A 180 -9.60 -8.46 -13.09
C GLY A 180 -9.32 -7.23 -12.24
N SER A 181 -10.03 -6.12 -12.48
CA SER A 181 -9.71 -4.83 -11.90
C SER A 181 -10.92 -4.10 -11.32
N ALA A 182 -10.62 -3.15 -10.42
CA ALA A 182 -11.57 -2.18 -9.92
C ALA A 182 -12.03 -1.16 -10.99
N ASP A 183 -11.45 -1.17 -12.19
CA ASP A 183 -11.92 -0.39 -13.34
C ASP A 183 -13.07 -1.07 -14.11
N TYR A 184 -13.64 -2.14 -13.53
CA TYR A 184 -14.77 -2.93 -14.04
C TYR A 184 -14.43 -3.80 -15.25
N THR A 185 -13.16 -3.83 -15.67
CA THR A 185 -12.70 -4.57 -16.84
C THR A 185 -11.90 -5.81 -16.47
N ILE A 186 -11.91 -6.76 -17.41
CA ILE A 186 -10.97 -7.87 -17.43
C ILE A 186 -10.10 -7.71 -18.66
N LYS A 187 -8.79 -7.95 -18.53
CA LYS A 187 -7.86 -7.88 -19.66
C LYS A 187 -7.10 -9.19 -19.80
N LEU A 188 -6.88 -9.59 -21.05
CA LEU A 188 -5.98 -10.68 -21.42
C LEU A 188 -4.68 -10.11 -21.97
N TRP A 189 -3.58 -10.65 -21.52
CA TRP A 189 -2.24 -10.19 -21.86
C TRP A 189 -1.39 -11.35 -22.39
N ASP A 190 -0.61 -11.10 -23.44
CA ASP A 190 0.47 -12.00 -23.82
C ASP A 190 1.60 -11.93 -22.79
N VAL A 191 1.99 -13.06 -22.22
CA VAL A 191 3.01 -13.12 -21.15
C VAL A 191 4.39 -12.71 -21.63
N GLN A 192 4.72 -12.95 -22.91
CA GLN A 192 6.03 -12.65 -23.46
C GLN A 192 6.17 -11.21 -23.95
N THR A 193 5.15 -10.68 -24.63
CA THR A 193 5.20 -9.33 -25.23
C THR A 193 4.67 -8.25 -24.31
N ALA A 194 3.86 -8.59 -23.31
CA ALA A 194 3.06 -7.69 -22.46
C ALA A 194 1.98 -6.91 -23.22
N GLU A 195 1.64 -7.31 -24.42
CA GLU A 195 0.56 -6.70 -25.18
C GLU A 195 -0.81 -7.10 -24.62
N CYS A 196 -1.74 -6.14 -24.57
CA CYS A 196 -3.13 -6.42 -24.25
C CYS A 196 -3.82 -7.04 -25.46
N LEU A 197 -4.13 -8.34 -25.35
CA LEU A 197 -4.78 -9.09 -26.42
C LEU A 197 -6.27 -8.77 -26.51
N GLN A 198 -6.93 -8.60 -25.38
CA GLN A 198 -8.37 -8.41 -25.31
C GLN A 198 -8.81 -7.72 -24.03
N THR A 199 -9.92 -6.97 -24.08
CA THR A 199 -10.57 -6.32 -22.92
C THR A 199 -12.05 -6.68 -22.90
N PHE A 200 -12.55 -7.15 -21.76
CA PHE A 200 -13.95 -7.45 -21.51
C PHE A 200 -14.56 -6.38 -20.58
N THR A 201 -15.71 -5.83 -20.93
CA THR A 201 -16.30 -4.63 -20.29
C THR A 201 -17.74 -4.83 -19.81
N GLU A 202 -18.24 -6.07 -19.70
CA GLU A 202 -19.65 -6.31 -19.34
C GLU A 202 -19.96 -6.34 -17.84
N HIS A 203 -18.92 -6.36 -16.94
CA HIS A 203 -19.16 -6.16 -15.53
C HIS A 203 -19.54 -4.70 -15.27
N THR A 204 -20.55 -4.49 -14.41
CA THR A 204 -21.07 -3.16 -14.07
C THR A 204 -20.43 -2.57 -12.82
N ASN A 205 -19.57 -3.35 -12.15
CA ASN A 205 -18.81 -2.93 -10.97
C ASN A 205 -17.46 -3.71 -10.90
N LYS A 206 -16.68 -3.51 -9.83
CA LYS A 206 -15.33 -4.05 -9.63
C LYS A 206 -15.27 -5.57 -9.84
N VAL A 207 -14.22 -6.05 -10.50
CA VAL A 207 -13.96 -7.47 -10.72
C VAL A 207 -12.95 -7.96 -9.68
N TYR A 208 -13.39 -8.83 -8.76
CA TYR A 208 -12.58 -9.30 -7.64
C TYR A 208 -11.84 -10.62 -7.91
N SER A 209 -12.33 -11.42 -8.84
CA SER A 209 -11.74 -12.75 -9.12
C SER A 209 -11.84 -13.14 -10.58
N VAL A 210 -10.77 -13.77 -11.09
CA VAL A 210 -10.74 -14.39 -12.42
C VAL A 210 -10.10 -15.77 -12.34
N GLY A 211 -10.52 -16.71 -13.18
CA GLY A 211 -9.95 -18.05 -13.24
C GLY A 211 -10.19 -18.74 -14.58
N PHE A 212 -9.14 -19.35 -15.16
CA PHE A 212 -9.25 -20.16 -16.37
C PHE A 212 -9.83 -21.54 -16.07
N SER A 213 -10.59 -22.09 -17.03
CA SER A 213 -10.92 -23.50 -17.05
C SER A 213 -9.66 -24.36 -17.18
N PRO A 214 -9.68 -25.64 -16.74
CA PRO A 214 -8.51 -26.51 -16.80
C PRO A 214 -7.95 -26.74 -18.22
N ASP A 215 -8.80 -26.63 -19.25
CA ASP A 215 -8.40 -26.72 -20.66
C ASP A 215 -8.00 -25.37 -21.28
N GLY A 216 -8.20 -24.27 -20.55
CA GLY A 216 -7.89 -22.92 -21.02
C GLY A 216 -8.88 -22.32 -22.00
N SER A 217 -9.98 -23.00 -22.32
CA SER A 217 -10.98 -22.51 -23.29
C SER A 217 -11.90 -21.44 -22.75
N LEU A 218 -12.17 -21.47 -21.43
CA LEU A 218 -13.07 -20.54 -20.74
C LEU A 218 -12.35 -19.75 -19.67
N LEU A 219 -12.86 -18.54 -19.41
CA LEU A 219 -12.52 -17.73 -18.25
C LEU A 219 -13.78 -17.49 -17.41
N ALA A 220 -13.71 -17.68 -16.11
CA ALA A 220 -14.73 -17.20 -15.17
C ALA A 220 -14.26 -15.90 -14.51
N SER A 221 -15.19 -14.97 -14.32
CA SER A 221 -14.96 -13.73 -13.56
C SER A 221 -16.07 -13.48 -12.58
N ALA A 222 -15.78 -12.82 -11.47
CA ALA A 222 -16.77 -12.48 -10.45
C ALA A 222 -16.48 -11.10 -9.85
N GLY A 223 -17.53 -10.39 -9.46
CA GLY A 223 -17.40 -9.02 -9.04
C GLY A 223 -18.41 -8.51 -8.03
N GLU A 224 -18.31 -7.23 -7.79
CA GLU A 224 -19.17 -6.46 -6.90
C GLU A 224 -20.60 -6.31 -7.44
N ASP A 225 -20.79 -6.55 -8.73
CA ASP A 225 -22.12 -6.59 -9.38
C ASP A 225 -22.93 -7.86 -9.07
N GLN A 226 -22.47 -8.69 -8.11
CA GLN A 226 -23.12 -9.91 -7.64
C GLN A 226 -23.22 -11.02 -8.71
N THR A 227 -22.55 -10.83 -9.86
CA THR A 227 -22.59 -11.77 -10.98
C THR A 227 -21.32 -12.57 -11.15
N ILE A 228 -21.43 -13.74 -11.75
CA ILE A 228 -20.32 -14.49 -12.30
C ILE A 228 -20.52 -14.57 -13.81
N LYS A 229 -19.49 -14.19 -14.59
CA LYS A 229 -19.54 -14.26 -16.04
C LYS A 229 -18.58 -15.32 -16.57
N ILE A 230 -19.00 -16.05 -17.58
CA ILE A 230 -18.22 -17.08 -18.27
C ILE A 230 -17.93 -16.60 -19.69
N TRP A 231 -16.64 -16.50 -20.00
CA TRP A 231 -16.14 -15.94 -21.25
C TRP A 231 -15.48 -17.05 -22.09
N ASP A 232 -15.76 -17.05 -23.37
CA ASP A 232 -15.04 -17.86 -24.35
C ASP A 232 -13.77 -17.10 -24.76
N ILE A 233 -12.60 -17.72 -24.55
CA ILE A 233 -11.31 -17.05 -24.79
C ILE A 233 -11.04 -16.86 -26.29
N ALA A 234 -11.49 -17.79 -27.14
CA ALA A 234 -11.24 -17.72 -28.58
C ALA A 234 -12.08 -16.64 -29.26
N THR A 235 -13.33 -16.49 -28.85
CA THR A 235 -14.27 -15.53 -29.45
C THR A 235 -14.35 -14.21 -28.70
N GLY A 236 -13.99 -14.19 -27.42
CA GLY A 236 -14.11 -13.02 -26.56
C GLY A 236 -15.52 -12.70 -26.09
N VAL A 237 -16.48 -13.58 -26.31
CA VAL A 237 -17.89 -13.37 -26.00
C VAL A 237 -18.21 -13.92 -24.60
N CYS A 238 -19.03 -13.18 -23.85
CA CYS A 238 -19.64 -13.70 -22.63
C CYS A 238 -20.69 -14.76 -23.01
N GLN A 239 -20.36 -16.01 -22.76
CA GLN A 239 -21.27 -17.13 -23.05
C GLN A 239 -22.43 -17.20 -22.05
N GLN A 240 -22.17 -16.82 -20.78
CA GLN A 240 -23.13 -17.01 -19.72
C GLN A 240 -22.90 -16.06 -18.55
N THR A 241 -24.01 -15.56 -17.95
CA THR A 241 -24.01 -14.83 -16.69
C THR A 241 -24.76 -15.69 -15.65
N LEU A 242 -24.06 -16.08 -14.59
CA LEU A 242 -24.61 -16.87 -13.48
C LEU A 242 -25.13 -15.89 -12.41
N LEU A 243 -26.41 -16.00 -12.10
CA LEU A 243 -27.10 -15.18 -11.11
C LEU A 243 -27.52 -16.07 -9.91
N GLY A 244 -27.51 -15.48 -8.70
CA GLY A 244 -28.04 -16.18 -7.53
C GLY A 244 -27.30 -15.95 -6.22
N HIS A 245 -26.15 -15.26 -6.21
CA HIS A 245 -25.62 -14.66 -4.99
C HIS A 245 -26.41 -13.38 -4.68
N ASP A 246 -26.61 -13.12 -3.39
CA ASP A 246 -27.40 -11.99 -2.89
C ASP A 246 -26.51 -10.77 -2.58
N ASP A 247 -25.16 -10.93 -2.72
CA ASP A 247 -24.16 -9.90 -2.43
C ASP A 247 -22.87 -10.17 -3.24
N TRP A 248 -21.84 -9.31 -3.11
CA TRP A 248 -20.58 -9.34 -3.85
C TRP A 248 -19.98 -10.74 -3.92
N VAL A 249 -19.46 -11.10 -5.09
CA VAL A 249 -18.76 -12.38 -5.28
C VAL A 249 -17.25 -12.15 -5.25
N TRP A 250 -16.63 -12.53 -4.14
CA TRP A 250 -15.20 -12.29 -3.88
C TRP A 250 -14.26 -13.25 -4.59
N SER A 251 -14.69 -14.48 -4.83
CA SER A 251 -13.79 -15.53 -5.32
C SER A 251 -14.51 -16.52 -6.21
N VAL A 252 -13.86 -16.89 -7.34
CA VAL A 252 -14.28 -17.99 -8.20
C VAL A 252 -13.11 -18.90 -8.53
N THR A 253 -13.37 -20.20 -8.67
CA THR A 253 -12.35 -21.19 -9.05
C THR A 253 -12.99 -22.38 -9.74
N PHE A 254 -12.36 -22.84 -10.83
CA PHE A 254 -12.75 -24.09 -11.48
C PHE A 254 -12.19 -25.29 -10.74
N GLN A 255 -12.91 -26.41 -10.79
CA GLN A 255 -12.41 -27.70 -10.33
C GLN A 255 -11.26 -28.17 -11.22
N PRO A 256 -10.09 -28.59 -10.66
CA PRO A 256 -8.87 -28.88 -11.44
C PRO A 256 -8.99 -30.06 -12.41
N SER A 257 -9.84 -31.05 -12.11
CA SER A 257 -10.02 -32.23 -12.95
C SER A 257 -11.49 -32.64 -13.03
N SER A 258 -12.02 -32.75 -14.24
CA SER A 258 -13.30 -33.45 -14.44
C SER A 258 -13.00 -34.89 -14.88
N THR A 259 -13.52 -35.84 -14.14
CA THR A 259 -13.44 -37.28 -14.50
C THR A 259 -14.31 -37.64 -15.71
N THR A 260 -15.13 -36.69 -16.17
CA THR A 260 -15.99 -36.80 -17.34
C THR A 260 -15.61 -35.71 -18.34
N LYS A 261 -15.34 -36.09 -19.58
CA LYS A 261 -15.07 -35.14 -20.71
C LYS A 261 -16.23 -34.13 -20.79
N ASN A 262 -15.88 -32.85 -20.72
CA ASN A 262 -16.75 -31.66 -20.93
C ASN A 262 -17.72 -31.23 -19.81
N THR A 263 -17.52 -31.58 -18.55
CA THR A 263 -18.29 -30.94 -17.46
C THR A 263 -17.37 -30.13 -16.57
N PHE A 264 -17.55 -28.80 -16.55
CA PHE A 264 -16.79 -27.92 -15.67
C PHE A 264 -17.63 -27.54 -14.46
N LEU A 265 -17.11 -27.85 -13.26
CA LEU A 265 -17.66 -27.38 -11.99
C LEU A 265 -16.90 -26.11 -11.57
N LEU A 266 -17.66 -25.08 -11.17
CA LEU A 266 -17.13 -23.84 -10.63
C LEU A 266 -17.58 -23.68 -9.18
N ALA A 267 -16.69 -23.19 -8.33
CA ALA A 267 -17.04 -22.75 -6.97
C ALA A 267 -16.93 -21.24 -6.86
N SER A 268 -17.85 -20.63 -6.12
CA SER A 268 -17.84 -19.20 -5.79
C SER A 268 -18.03 -18.95 -4.31
N GLY A 269 -17.34 -17.95 -3.76
CA GLY A 269 -17.51 -17.46 -2.39
C GLY A 269 -17.96 -16.00 -2.40
N SER A 270 -18.91 -15.63 -1.54
CA SER A 270 -19.58 -14.35 -1.56
C SER A 270 -19.70 -13.69 -0.19
N ALA A 271 -19.92 -12.36 -0.22
CA ALA A 271 -20.29 -11.56 0.93
C ALA A 271 -21.62 -11.99 1.57
N ASP A 272 -22.49 -12.68 0.81
CA ASP A 272 -23.73 -13.30 1.33
C ASP A 272 -23.50 -14.47 2.31
N SER A 273 -22.24 -14.72 2.73
CA SER A 273 -21.78 -15.78 3.61
C SER A 273 -21.97 -17.20 3.05
N LYS A 274 -22.30 -17.35 1.77
CA LYS A 274 -22.55 -18.64 1.11
C LYS A 274 -21.42 -18.95 0.12
N ILE A 275 -21.24 -20.26 -0.10
CA ILE A 275 -20.45 -20.80 -1.19
C ILE A 275 -21.41 -21.50 -2.14
N LYS A 276 -21.27 -21.29 -3.44
CA LYS A 276 -22.10 -21.97 -4.43
C LYS A 276 -21.24 -22.81 -5.38
N LEU A 277 -21.78 -23.96 -5.77
CA LEU A 277 -21.21 -24.85 -6.79
C LEU A 277 -22.10 -24.80 -8.04
N TRP A 278 -21.47 -24.53 -9.18
CA TRP A 278 -22.15 -24.27 -10.45
C TRP A 278 -21.73 -25.28 -11.51
N ASP A 279 -22.69 -25.79 -12.25
CA ASP A 279 -22.45 -26.52 -13.51
C ASP A 279 -22.39 -25.49 -14.65
N ILE A 280 -21.22 -25.36 -15.24
CA ILE A 280 -20.98 -24.33 -16.29
C ILE A 280 -21.72 -24.66 -17.59
N ASN A 281 -21.94 -25.95 -17.89
CA ASN A 281 -22.65 -26.30 -19.13
C ASN A 281 -24.13 -25.93 -19.10
N THR A 282 -24.74 -26.00 -17.91
CA THR A 282 -26.16 -25.71 -17.74
C THR A 282 -26.43 -24.33 -17.12
N GLY A 283 -25.43 -23.68 -16.53
CA GLY A 283 -25.56 -22.42 -15.78
C GLY A 283 -26.28 -22.56 -14.45
N LYS A 284 -26.54 -23.77 -13.98
CA LYS A 284 -27.33 -24.00 -12.78
C LYS A 284 -26.46 -24.07 -11.53
N CYS A 285 -26.94 -23.45 -10.47
CA CYS A 285 -26.41 -23.69 -9.12
C CYS A 285 -26.79 -25.10 -8.68
N LEU A 286 -25.80 -25.99 -8.55
CA LEU A 286 -26.00 -27.35 -8.09
C LEU A 286 -26.15 -27.42 -6.58
N LYS A 287 -25.40 -26.62 -5.83
CA LYS A 287 -25.38 -26.62 -4.36
C LYS A 287 -25.09 -25.24 -3.80
N SER A 288 -25.73 -24.94 -2.66
CA SER A 288 -25.37 -23.79 -1.83
C SER A 288 -24.88 -24.31 -0.49
N LEU A 289 -23.60 -24.04 -0.17
CA LEU A 289 -22.96 -24.48 1.08
C LEU A 289 -23.08 -23.35 2.09
N THR A 290 -23.74 -23.65 3.20
CA THR A 290 -23.99 -22.71 4.31
C THR A 290 -23.23 -23.16 5.55
N GLY A 291 -22.74 -22.21 6.36
CA GLY A 291 -22.03 -22.55 7.59
C GLY A 291 -20.97 -21.53 8.00
N HIS A 292 -20.54 -20.62 7.11
CA HIS A 292 -19.87 -19.40 7.52
C HIS A 292 -20.87 -18.37 8.04
N ASN A 293 -20.46 -17.56 9.02
CA ASN A 293 -21.30 -16.54 9.66
C ASN A 293 -21.08 -15.14 9.08
N HIS A 294 -20.06 -14.98 8.25
CA HIS A 294 -19.68 -13.73 7.56
C HIS A 294 -19.17 -14.01 6.16
N GLU A 295 -18.84 -12.96 5.44
CA GLU A 295 -18.32 -12.97 4.07
C GLU A 295 -17.29 -14.07 3.81
N VAL A 296 -17.42 -14.76 2.69
CA VAL A 296 -16.44 -15.75 2.21
C VAL A 296 -15.55 -15.11 1.17
N HIS A 297 -14.33 -14.76 1.59
CA HIS A 297 -13.40 -14.02 0.73
C HIS A 297 -12.64 -14.89 -0.27
N SER A 298 -12.41 -16.16 0.05
CA SER A 298 -11.61 -17.02 -0.81
C SER A 298 -12.11 -18.47 -0.78
N VAL A 299 -12.15 -19.09 -1.96
CA VAL A 299 -12.40 -20.51 -2.13
C VAL A 299 -11.29 -21.13 -2.99
N ALA A 300 -10.93 -22.39 -2.69
CA ALA A 300 -9.93 -23.15 -3.43
C ALA A 300 -10.27 -24.63 -3.45
N PHE A 301 -10.20 -25.28 -4.62
CA PHE A 301 -10.28 -26.73 -4.70
C PHE A 301 -8.95 -27.39 -4.35
N SER A 302 -9.00 -28.56 -3.72
CA SER A 302 -7.86 -29.47 -3.62
C SER A 302 -7.42 -29.93 -5.02
N PRO A 303 -6.15 -30.30 -5.22
CA PRO A 303 -5.66 -30.75 -6.53
C PRO A 303 -6.42 -31.94 -7.11
N ASP A 304 -6.98 -32.80 -6.27
CA ASP A 304 -7.82 -33.93 -6.67
C ASP A 304 -9.28 -33.55 -6.95
N GLY A 305 -9.65 -32.27 -6.71
CA GLY A 305 -11.00 -31.72 -6.92
C GLY A 305 -12.09 -32.22 -5.97
N ARG A 306 -11.75 -33.01 -4.94
CA ARG A 306 -12.75 -33.63 -4.04
C ARG A 306 -13.09 -32.80 -2.81
N THR A 307 -12.18 -31.93 -2.40
CA THR A 307 -12.32 -31.04 -1.25
C THR A 307 -12.28 -29.60 -1.70
N LEU A 308 -13.12 -28.77 -1.11
CA LEU A 308 -13.08 -27.32 -1.27
C LEU A 308 -12.69 -26.70 0.07
N ALA A 309 -11.73 -25.77 0.06
CA ALA A 309 -11.40 -24.95 1.22
C ALA A 309 -12.02 -23.57 1.07
N SER A 310 -12.42 -22.97 2.18
CA SER A 310 -12.90 -21.59 2.24
C SER A 310 -12.31 -20.81 3.40
N GLY A 311 -12.03 -19.53 3.19
CA GLY A 311 -11.60 -18.58 4.21
C GLY A 311 -12.58 -17.43 4.31
N SER A 312 -12.92 -17.02 5.54
CA SER A 312 -14.01 -16.09 5.80
C SER A 312 -13.62 -14.97 6.76
N ALA A 313 -14.40 -13.89 6.70
CA ALA A 313 -14.39 -12.81 7.68
C ALA A 313 -14.78 -13.26 9.09
N ASP A 314 -15.42 -14.43 9.24
CA ASP A 314 -15.68 -15.05 10.55
C ASP A 314 -14.44 -15.63 11.23
N ARG A 315 -13.25 -15.46 10.63
CA ARG A 315 -11.92 -15.89 11.10
C ARG A 315 -11.68 -17.40 11.05
N THR A 316 -12.59 -18.15 10.42
CA THR A 316 -12.49 -19.61 10.29
C THR A 316 -12.11 -20.02 8.87
N LEU A 317 -11.42 -21.16 8.80
CA LEU A 317 -11.24 -21.96 7.60
C LEU A 317 -12.21 -23.13 7.65
N LYS A 318 -12.86 -23.45 6.53
CA LYS A 318 -13.71 -24.64 6.45
C LYS A 318 -13.32 -25.51 5.26
N LEU A 319 -13.34 -26.82 5.47
CA LEU A 319 -13.16 -27.83 4.43
C LEU A 319 -14.50 -28.50 4.12
N TRP A 320 -14.84 -28.53 2.85
CA TRP A 320 -16.11 -29.03 2.36
C TRP A 320 -15.91 -30.24 1.45
N ASP A 321 -16.74 -31.24 1.58
CA ASP A 321 -16.83 -32.32 0.62
C ASP A 321 -17.63 -31.84 -0.62
N VAL A 322 -16.98 -31.84 -1.79
CA VAL A 322 -17.59 -31.32 -3.01
C VAL A 322 -18.80 -32.16 -3.44
N ASN A 323 -18.74 -33.49 -3.28
CA ASN A 323 -19.80 -34.40 -3.70
C ASN A 323 -21.02 -34.30 -2.83
N THR A 324 -20.87 -34.18 -1.50
CA THR A 324 -21.98 -34.14 -0.56
C THR A 324 -22.43 -32.73 -0.22
N GLY A 325 -21.53 -31.72 -0.37
CA GLY A 325 -21.73 -30.35 0.06
C GLY A 325 -21.63 -30.15 1.57
N LYS A 326 -21.23 -31.16 2.35
CA LYS A 326 -21.12 -31.07 3.81
C LYS A 326 -19.78 -30.48 4.25
N CYS A 327 -19.78 -29.64 5.27
CA CYS A 327 -18.58 -29.20 5.94
C CYS A 327 -17.97 -30.40 6.69
N ARG A 328 -16.71 -30.75 6.36
CA ARG A 328 -15.96 -31.83 7.00
C ARG A 328 -15.25 -31.36 8.25
N GLN A 329 -14.61 -30.19 8.17
CA GLN A 329 -13.78 -29.64 9.24
C GLN A 329 -13.89 -28.11 9.27
N THR A 330 -13.73 -27.56 10.48
CA THR A 330 -13.61 -26.11 10.70
C THR A 330 -12.34 -25.87 11.51
N TRP A 331 -11.45 -25.00 11.00
CA TRP A 331 -10.20 -24.66 11.66
C TRP A 331 -10.21 -23.22 12.14
N GLU A 332 -9.76 -23.02 13.36
CA GLU A 332 -9.61 -21.74 14.01
C GLU A 332 -8.11 -21.47 14.26
N GLY A 333 -7.71 -20.21 14.32
CA GLY A 333 -6.32 -19.87 14.62
C GLY A 333 -5.89 -18.49 14.13
N HIS A 334 -6.58 -17.91 13.14
CA HIS A 334 -6.42 -16.49 12.82
C HIS A 334 -7.25 -15.63 13.78
N SER A 335 -6.69 -14.50 14.19
CA SER A 335 -7.36 -13.55 15.10
C SER A 335 -8.27 -12.57 14.38
N LYS A 336 -8.16 -12.46 13.03
CA LYS A 336 -8.93 -11.56 12.18
C LYS A 336 -9.38 -12.25 10.88
N LYS A 337 -9.99 -11.48 9.95
CA LYS A 337 -10.50 -11.95 8.65
C LYS A 337 -9.45 -12.70 7.84
N ILE A 338 -9.89 -13.74 7.14
CA ILE A 338 -9.04 -14.53 6.22
C ILE A 338 -9.37 -14.13 4.80
N TYR A 339 -8.40 -13.53 4.10
CA TYR A 339 -8.59 -13.02 2.74
C TYR A 339 -8.23 -14.01 1.65
N SER A 340 -7.31 -14.94 1.90
CA SER A 340 -6.85 -15.87 0.87
C SER A 340 -6.59 -17.26 1.44
N VAL A 341 -7.03 -18.27 0.72
CA VAL A 341 -6.72 -19.68 1.01
C VAL A 341 -6.26 -20.40 -0.25
N ARG A 342 -5.22 -21.25 -0.15
CA ARG A 342 -4.68 -22.02 -1.27
C ARG A 342 -4.18 -23.37 -0.80
N PHE A 343 -4.50 -24.41 -1.57
CA PHE A 343 -3.86 -25.72 -1.41
C PHE A 343 -2.46 -25.70 -2.06
N SER A 344 -1.53 -26.41 -1.46
CA SER A 344 -0.29 -26.75 -2.12
C SER A 344 -0.57 -27.69 -3.31
N PRO A 345 0.20 -27.61 -4.41
CA PRO A 345 0.04 -28.51 -5.57
C PRO A 345 0.11 -30.00 -5.26
N ASP A 346 0.87 -30.40 -4.21
CA ASP A 346 0.95 -31.78 -3.74
C ASP A 346 -0.25 -32.21 -2.89
N GLY A 347 -1.14 -31.25 -2.54
CA GLY A 347 -2.36 -31.50 -1.76
C GLY A 347 -2.13 -31.84 -0.27
N GLN A 348 -0.91 -31.63 0.26
CA GLN A 348 -0.61 -31.96 1.67
C GLN A 348 -0.82 -30.78 2.62
N THR A 349 -0.61 -29.55 2.11
CA THR A 349 -0.65 -28.32 2.90
C THR A 349 -1.72 -27.37 2.39
N LEU A 350 -2.43 -26.70 3.30
CA LEU A 350 -3.24 -25.52 3.01
C LEU A 350 -2.52 -24.28 3.57
N ALA A 351 -2.49 -23.19 2.82
CA ALA A 351 -2.03 -21.91 3.31
C ALA A 351 -3.20 -20.94 3.43
N SER A 352 -3.14 -20.07 4.44
CA SER A 352 -4.11 -18.99 4.66
C SER A 352 -3.43 -17.67 4.97
N GLY A 353 -3.86 -16.59 4.32
CA GLY A 353 -3.42 -15.21 4.55
C GLY A 353 -4.52 -14.38 5.18
N SER A 354 -4.17 -13.54 6.17
CA SER A 354 -5.14 -12.88 7.03
C SER A 354 -4.85 -11.40 7.27
N GLU A 355 -5.88 -10.68 7.66
CA GLU A 355 -5.82 -9.32 8.20
C GLU A 355 -4.99 -9.24 9.50
N ASP A 356 -4.76 -10.36 10.19
CA ASP A 356 -3.89 -10.42 11.38
C ASP A 356 -2.38 -10.32 11.04
N ARG A 357 -2.04 -10.06 9.77
CA ARG A 357 -0.69 -9.89 9.24
C ARG A 357 0.13 -11.17 9.19
N THR A 358 -0.50 -12.31 9.43
CA THR A 358 0.17 -13.61 9.41
C THR A 358 -0.31 -14.48 8.25
N ILE A 359 0.55 -15.40 7.87
CA ILE A 359 0.20 -16.51 7.01
C ILE A 359 0.33 -17.78 7.85
N LYS A 360 -0.65 -18.68 7.76
CA LYS A 360 -0.60 -19.97 8.43
C LYS A 360 -0.56 -21.09 7.43
N LEU A 361 0.29 -22.08 7.72
CA LEU A 361 0.38 -23.35 6.98
C LEU A 361 -0.27 -24.45 7.82
N TRP A 362 -1.17 -25.20 7.20
CA TRP A 362 -1.99 -26.21 7.87
C TRP A 362 -1.75 -27.58 7.26
N ASP A 363 -1.64 -28.61 8.09
CA ASP A 363 -1.65 -30.00 7.66
C ASP A 363 -3.11 -30.43 7.35
N ILE A 364 -3.35 -30.89 6.11
CA ILE A 364 -4.70 -31.24 5.66
C ILE A 364 -5.19 -32.54 6.30
N ALA A 365 -4.29 -33.48 6.58
CA ALA A 365 -4.65 -34.76 7.14
C ALA A 365 -4.95 -34.68 8.64
N GLN A 366 -4.19 -33.88 9.39
CA GLN A 366 -4.32 -33.73 10.85
C GLN A 366 -5.22 -32.55 11.24
N GLY A 367 -5.35 -31.53 10.38
CA GLY A 367 -6.12 -30.31 10.67
C GLY A 367 -5.39 -29.34 11.62
N GLU A 368 -4.08 -29.49 11.78
CA GLU A 368 -3.28 -28.69 12.69
C GLU A 368 -2.49 -27.60 11.98
N CYS A 369 -2.27 -26.46 12.66
CA CYS A 369 -1.42 -25.39 12.17
C CYS A 369 0.05 -25.80 12.32
N LEU A 370 0.70 -26.10 11.20
CA LEU A 370 2.12 -26.47 11.17
C LEU A 370 3.02 -25.29 11.49
N LYS A 371 2.73 -24.12 10.91
CA LYS A 371 3.56 -22.91 11.03
C LYS A 371 2.74 -21.64 10.92
N THR A 372 3.24 -20.61 11.61
CA THR A 372 2.79 -19.21 11.42
C THR A 372 3.95 -18.39 10.89
N LEU A 373 3.83 -17.90 9.64
CA LEU A 373 4.82 -17.04 9.00
C LEU A 373 4.53 -15.60 9.40
N GLN A 374 5.51 -14.96 10.00
CA GLN A 374 5.44 -13.57 10.47
C GLN A 374 6.45 -12.71 9.71
N GLY A 375 6.10 -11.45 9.48
CA GLY A 375 6.99 -10.51 8.80
C GLY A 375 6.28 -9.39 8.07
N HIS A 376 5.04 -9.60 7.61
CA HIS A 376 4.22 -8.51 7.08
C HIS A 376 3.80 -7.56 8.20
N TYR A 377 3.83 -6.26 7.88
CA TYR A 377 3.42 -5.19 8.80
C TYR A 377 1.95 -4.79 8.64
N SER A 378 1.31 -5.26 7.57
CA SER A 378 -0.11 -5.05 7.30
C SER A 378 -0.81 -6.33 6.83
N GLN A 379 -2.09 -6.23 6.53
CA GLN A 379 -2.94 -7.34 6.11
C GLN A 379 -2.39 -8.07 4.87
N VAL A 380 -2.51 -9.39 4.86
CA VAL A 380 -2.08 -10.25 3.75
C VAL A 380 -3.28 -10.51 2.83
N TRP A 381 -3.27 -9.87 1.65
CA TRP A 381 -4.37 -9.95 0.69
C TRP A 381 -4.43 -11.25 -0.09
N ALA A 382 -3.28 -11.69 -0.60
CA ALA A 382 -3.21 -12.88 -1.44
C ALA A 382 -1.96 -13.70 -1.19
N ILE A 383 -2.09 -14.99 -1.38
CA ILE A 383 -1.01 -15.98 -1.31
C ILE A 383 -1.07 -16.92 -2.51
N ALA A 384 0.08 -17.46 -2.91
CA ALA A 384 0.15 -18.48 -3.95
C ALA A 384 1.33 -19.42 -3.71
N PHE A 385 1.13 -20.73 -3.88
CA PHE A 385 2.22 -21.70 -3.89
C PHE A 385 2.91 -21.74 -5.26
N SER A 386 4.22 -21.98 -5.25
CA SER A 386 4.95 -22.40 -6.45
C SER A 386 4.48 -23.79 -6.88
N PRO A 387 4.57 -24.13 -8.19
CA PRO A 387 4.13 -25.43 -8.68
C PRO A 387 4.85 -26.63 -8.06
N ASP A 388 6.05 -26.45 -7.52
CA ASP A 388 6.83 -27.49 -6.83
C ASP A 388 6.50 -27.61 -5.33
N SER A 389 5.52 -26.86 -4.81
CA SER A 389 5.10 -26.81 -3.40
C SER A 389 6.16 -26.31 -2.41
N ARG A 390 7.34 -25.87 -2.86
CA ARG A 390 8.48 -25.51 -1.98
C ARG A 390 8.46 -24.05 -1.56
N THR A 391 7.93 -23.18 -2.38
CA THR A 391 7.90 -21.74 -2.15
C THR A 391 6.46 -21.25 -2.06
N LEU A 392 6.20 -20.33 -1.14
CA LEU A 392 4.97 -19.57 -1.06
C LEU A 392 5.30 -18.11 -1.33
N ILE A 393 4.49 -17.42 -2.12
CA ILE A 393 4.52 -15.97 -2.24
C ILE A 393 3.29 -15.36 -1.58
N SER A 394 3.50 -14.25 -0.91
CA SER A 394 2.42 -13.46 -0.30
C SER A 394 2.53 -11.99 -0.68
N CYS A 395 1.43 -11.28 -0.71
CA CYS A 395 1.39 -9.84 -0.90
C CYS A 395 0.54 -9.15 0.16
N SER A 396 0.90 -7.91 0.45
CA SER A 396 0.33 -7.14 1.56
C SER A 396 0.22 -5.65 1.24
N ASP A 397 -0.63 -4.98 1.98
CA ASP A 397 -0.71 -3.52 2.00
C ASP A 397 0.55 -2.84 2.56
N ASP A 398 1.48 -3.60 3.14
CA ASP A 398 2.79 -3.07 3.55
C ASP A 398 3.73 -2.80 2.35
N GLN A 399 3.20 -2.82 1.12
CA GLN A 399 3.91 -2.61 -0.16
C GLN A 399 4.97 -3.67 -0.44
N THR A 400 4.90 -4.82 0.22
CA THR A 400 5.82 -5.92 -0.03
C THR A 400 5.13 -7.13 -0.63
N ALA A 401 5.83 -7.82 -1.52
CA ALA A 401 5.61 -9.24 -1.78
C ALA A 401 6.76 -10.03 -1.17
N ARG A 402 6.43 -11.09 -0.43
CA ARG A 402 7.41 -11.92 0.28
C ARG A 402 7.39 -13.33 -0.23
N LEU A 403 8.58 -13.87 -0.49
CA LEU A 403 8.76 -15.28 -0.81
C LEU A 403 9.19 -16.02 0.45
N TRP A 404 8.56 -17.16 0.71
CA TRP A 404 8.76 -17.97 1.90
C TRP A 404 9.14 -19.40 1.51
N ASP A 405 10.07 -19.99 2.21
CA ASP A 405 10.33 -21.42 2.15
C ASP A 405 9.26 -22.16 2.98
N VAL A 406 8.50 -23.03 2.33
CA VAL A 406 7.37 -23.74 2.97
C VAL A 406 7.86 -24.69 4.06
N ASN A 407 9.02 -25.33 3.85
CA ASN A 407 9.57 -26.34 4.77
C ASN A 407 10.18 -25.73 6.02
N THR A 408 10.85 -24.58 5.89
CA THR A 408 11.51 -23.92 7.04
C THR A 408 10.65 -22.83 7.66
N GLY A 409 9.76 -22.21 6.86
CA GLY A 409 8.98 -21.02 7.24
C GLY A 409 9.77 -19.71 7.14
N ASN A 410 11.00 -19.74 6.63
CA ASN A 410 11.84 -18.56 6.53
C ASN A 410 11.44 -17.69 5.34
N CYS A 411 11.51 -16.38 5.51
CA CYS A 411 11.39 -15.44 4.40
C CYS A 411 12.65 -15.49 3.55
N LEU A 412 12.50 -15.89 2.28
CA LEU A 412 13.59 -16.02 1.32
C LEU A 412 13.96 -14.69 0.68
N ASN A 413 12.95 -13.90 0.34
CA ASN A 413 13.13 -12.60 -0.31
C ASN A 413 11.97 -11.66 -0.02
N VAL A 414 12.24 -10.35 -0.05
CA VAL A 414 11.25 -9.28 0.09
C VAL A 414 11.36 -8.38 -1.14
N LEU A 415 10.32 -8.39 -1.95
CA LEU A 415 10.15 -7.44 -3.03
C LEU A 415 9.42 -6.23 -2.44
N GLN A 416 10.12 -5.11 -2.37
CA GLN A 416 9.61 -3.88 -1.77
C GLN A 416 9.85 -2.72 -2.74
N GLY A 417 8.80 -1.94 -2.97
CA GLY A 417 8.87 -0.68 -3.68
C GLY A 417 8.26 0.44 -2.85
N TYR A 418 8.42 1.66 -3.32
CA TYR A 418 7.88 2.85 -2.65
C TYR A 418 7.16 3.71 -3.67
N THR A 419 5.91 4.10 -3.37
CA THR A 419 5.31 5.32 -3.92
C THR A 419 5.67 6.48 -2.99
N ARG A 420 5.42 7.71 -3.42
CA ARG A 420 5.68 8.90 -2.61
C ARG A 420 4.41 9.75 -2.44
N ASP A 421 3.28 9.09 -2.45
CA ASP A 421 1.98 9.71 -2.26
C ASP A 421 1.93 10.51 -0.97
N VAL A 422 1.31 11.66 -1.00
CA VAL A 422 1.15 12.54 0.16
C VAL A 422 -0.22 12.30 0.76
N TYR A 423 -0.25 11.73 1.97
CA TYR A 423 -1.49 11.41 2.69
C TYR A 423 -1.93 12.51 3.67
N SER A 424 -1.00 13.30 4.15
CA SER A 424 -1.29 14.35 5.14
C SER A 424 -0.40 15.55 4.97
N VAL A 425 -0.94 16.75 5.09
CA VAL A 425 -0.21 18.01 5.13
C VAL A 425 -0.64 18.85 6.33
N ALA A 426 0.31 19.53 6.96
CA ALA A 426 0.04 20.46 8.05
C ALA A 426 1.02 21.63 8.04
N PHE A 427 0.57 22.84 8.38
CA PHE A 427 1.43 24.00 8.57
C PHE A 427 1.85 24.15 10.03
N SER A 428 3.07 24.60 10.27
CA SER A 428 3.51 25.05 11.58
C SER A 428 2.72 26.32 12.01
N PRO A 429 2.54 26.56 13.32
CA PRO A 429 1.79 27.71 13.83
C PRO A 429 2.32 29.06 13.32
N ASN A 430 3.60 29.15 13.01
CA ASN A 430 4.24 30.36 12.45
C ASN A 430 4.24 30.43 10.91
N SER A 431 3.57 29.50 10.22
CA SER A 431 3.50 29.40 8.75
C SER A 431 4.85 29.28 8.04
N GLN A 432 5.95 28.93 8.72
CA GLN A 432 7.28 28.84 8.09
C GLN A 432 7.62 27.45 7.61
N ILE A 433 7.02 26.42 8.22
CA ILE A 433 7.28 25.02 7.92
C ILE A 433 5.97 24.37 7.47
N LEU A 434 6.05 23.56 6.42
CA LEU A 434 5.01 22.62 6.02
C LEU A 434 5.53 21.20 6.27
N ALA A 435 4.77 20.39 7.01
CA ALA A 435 5.02 18.96 7.15
C ALA A 435 4.15 18.16 6.18
N SER A 436 4.69 17.10 5.59
CA SER A 436 3.93 16.17 4.78
C SER A 436 4.24 14.74 5.14
N GLY A 437 3.20 13.97 5.50
CA GLY A 437 3.26 12.52 5.75
C GLY A 437 3.08 11.74 4.45
N ARG A 438 3.92 10.72 4.23
CA ARG A 438 4.05 10.07 2.93
C ARG A 438 3.93 8.56 3.01
N ASP A 439 3.71 7.97 1.82
CA ASP A 439 3.61 6.52 1.63
C ASP A 439 4.97 5.81 1.80
N ASP A 440 6.08 6.48 1.47
CA ASP A 440 7.44 5.97 1.61
C ASP A 440 7.99 5.98 3.06
N HIS A 441 7.08 5.99 4.04
CA HIS A 441 7.36 6.00 5.48
C HIS A 441 8.08 7.26 5.97
N SER A 442 8.25 8.27 5.13
CA SER A 442 8.91 9.53 5.49
C SER A 442 7.91 10.63 5.83
N ILE A 443 8.37 11.55 6.67
CA ILE A 443 7.76 12.86 6.87
C ILE A 443 8.71 13.88 6.27
N ASN A 444 8.25 14.70 5.33
CA ASN A 444 9.06 15.76 4.79
C ASN A 444 8.72 17.10 5.46
N LEU A 445 9.72 17.76 5.99
CA LEU A 445 9.64 19.11 6.52
C LEU A 445 10.16 20.11 5.46
N TRP A 446 9.29 20.97 4.99
CA TRP A 446 9.56 21.98 3.98
C TRP A 446 9.73 23.35 4.63
N ASN A 447 10.88 23.97 4.45
CA ASN A 447 11.03 25.39 4.75
C ASN A 447 10.39 26.20 3.62
N LEU A 448 9.32 26.95 3.90
CA LEU A 448 8.56 27.65 2.88
C LEU A 448 9.27 28.90 2.31
N GLN A 449 10.28 29.40 3.02
CA GLN A 449 11.11 30.52 2.53
C GLN A 449 12.22 30.05 1.60
N THR A 450 12.98 29.03 2.01
CA THR A 450 14.13 28.50 1.23
C THR A 450 13.75 27.43 0.23
N SER A 451 12.58 26.80 0.38
CA SER A 451 12.12 25.61 -0.37
C SER A 451 12.95 24.35 -0.09
N GLU A 452 13.81 24.35 0.92
CA GLU A 452 14.56 23.17 1.34
C GLU A 452 13.63 22.12 1.96
N CYS A 453 13.89 20.85 1.69
CA CYS A 453 13.15 19.70 2.20
C CYS A 453 14.06 18.84 3.08
N HIS A 454 13.61 18.54 4.29
CA HIS A 454 14.31 17.68 5.24
C HIS A 454 13.44 16.48 5.62
N PRO A 455 13.79 15.25 5.17
CA PRO A 455 13.02 14.07 5.46
C PRO A 455 13.31 13.51 6.86
N LEU A 456 12.26 13.13 7.60
CA LEU A 456 12.33 12.35 8.84
C LEU A 456 11.97 10.89 8.52
N ARG A 457 12.77 9.93 9.01
CA ARG A 457 12.59 8.50 8.71
C ARG A 457 12.87 7.67 9.95
N GLU A 458 11.82 7.17 10.61
CA GLU A 458 11.92 6.18 11.70
C GLU A 458 10.66 5.32 11.79
N HIS A 459 9.57 5.70 11.10
CA HIS A 459 8.40 4.85 10.98
C HIS A 459 8.66 3.68 10.02
N GLN A 460 8.05 2.53 10.33
CA GLN A 460 8.15 1.31 9.52
C GLN A 460 6.92 1.11 8.60
N GLY A 461 6.01 2.09 8.57
CA GLY A 461 4.80 2.09 7.76
C GLY A 461 4.44 3.48 7.26
N ARG A 462 3.47 3.55 6.35
CA ARG A 462 2.94 4.79 5.76
C ARG A 462 2.58 5.81 6.82
N ILE A 463 2.92 7.07 6.57
CA ILE A 463 2.50 8.17 7.44
C ILE A 463 1.11 8.64 7.00
N ARG A 464 0.13 8.38 7.82
CA ARG A 464 -1.27 8.71 7.55
C ARG A 464 -1.67 10.11 8.00
N SER A 465 -1.03 10.60 9.07
CA SER A 465 -1.33 11.91 9.63
C SER A 465 -0.11 12.56 10.25
N VAL A 466 0.00 13.88 10.09
CA VAL A 466 0.97 14.73 10.78
C VAL A 466 0.23 15.92 11.42
N ALA A 467 0.64 16.32 12.62
CA ALA A 467 0.07 17.47 13.33
C ALA A 467 1.16 18.23 14.09
N PHE A 468 1.16 19.55 13.98
CA PHE A 468 2.05 20.41 14.78
C PHE A 468 1.45 20.70 16.15
N HIS A 469 2.29 20.73 17.16
CA HIS A 469 1.93 21.25 18.48
C HIS A 469 1.63 22.74 18.37
N PRO A 470 0.55 23.25 19.02
CA PRO A 470 0.11 24.64 18.84
C PRO A 470 1.15 25.69 19.27
N ASN A 471 2.00 25.40 20.28
CA ASN A 471 2.88 26.39 20.92
C ASN A 471 4.37 25.97 21.01
N LYS A 472 4.73 24.74 20.64
CA LYS A 472 6.11 24.23 20.75
C LYS A 472 6.60 23.72 19.40
N PRO A 473 7.91 23.67 19.15
CA PRO A 473 8.48 23.10 17.93
C PRO A 473 8.46 21.56 17.99
N ILE A 474 7.26 21.01 18.12
CA ILE A 474 6.99 19.58 18.21
C ILE A 474 6.02 19.18 17.08
N LEU A 475 6.28 18.04 16.47
CA LEU A 475 5.41 17.41 15.49
C LEU A 475 4.98 16.04 16.02
N ALA A 476 3.74 15.66 15.79
CA ALA A 476 3.24 14.30 15.98
C ALA A 476 2.97 13.66 14.63
N SER A 477 3.19 12.35 14.51
CA SER A 477 2.88 11.57 13.31
C SER A 477 2.21 10.26 13.68
N GLY A 478 1.12 9.91 12.96
CA GLY A 478 0.42 8.63 13.05
C GLY A 478 0.73 7.77 11.82
N SER A 479 0.97 6.48 12.03
CA SER A 479 1.46 5.59 10.99
C SER A 479 0.70 4.26 10.90
N ALA A 480 0.79 3.66 9.71
CA ALA A 480 0.36 2.29 9.45
C ALA A 480 1.23 1.23 10.17
N ASP A 481 2.32 1.60 10.83
CA ASP A 481 3.07 0.73 11.74
C ASP A 481 2.42 0.59 13.13
N ASN A 482 1.23 1.16 13.33
CA ASN A 482 0.42 1.17 14.56
C ASN A 482 0.99 2.04 15.69
N THR A 483 1.99 2.88 15.39
CA THR A 483 2.61 3.77 16.37
C THR A 483 2.34 5.23 16.05
N ILE A 484 2.47 6.06 17.10
CA ILE A 484 2.55 7.50 16.99
C ILE A 484 3.95 7.91 17.41
N LYS A 485 4.60 8.79 16.66
CA LYS A 485 5.91 9.33 17.02
C LYS A 485 5.82 10.82 17.27
N ILE A 486 6.56 11.27 18.29
CA ILE A 486 6.69 12.68 18.67
C ILE A 486 8.11 13.12 18.30
N TRP A 487 8.21 14.22 17.56
CA TRP A 487 9.44 14.73 16.99
C TRP A 487 9.76 16.10 17.54
N ASP A 488 11.01 16.30 17.96
CA ASP A 488 11.58 17.62 18.20
C ASP A 488 12.06 18.20 16.86
N ILE A 489 11.47 19.32 16.47
CA ILE A 489 11.76 20.02 15.21
C ILE A 489 12.30 21.43 15.46
N THR A 490 12.95 21.65 16.61
CA THR A 490 13.59 22.94 16.95
C THR A 490 14.61 23.35 15.89
N ASP A 491 15.38 22.39 15.40
CA ASP A 491 16.20 22.51 14.19
C ASP A 491 15.71 21.49 13.16
N ILE A 492 15.12 21.97 12.05
CA ILE A 492 14.55 21.10 11.02
C ILE A 492 15.59 20.21 10.33
N ARG A 493 16.88 20.61 10.34
CA ARG A 493 17.99 19.83 9.76
C ARG A 493 18.44 18.68 10.66
N HIS A 494 18.21 18.79 11.96
CA HIS A 494 18.64 17.82 12.97
C HIS A 494 17.45 17.34 13.82
N SER A 495 16.27 17.29 13.23
CA SER A 495 15.06 16.80 13.88
C SER A 495 15.21 15.35 14.31
N LYS A 496 14.64 15.01 15.48
CA LYS A 496 14.75 13.66 16.06
C LYS A 496 13.44 13.21 16.68
N CYS A 497 13.19 11.91 16.66
CA CYS A 497 12.10 11.31 17.44
C CYS A 497 12.46 11.33 18.93
N THR A 498 11.61 11.93 19.73
CA THR A 498 11.80 12.01 21.18
C THR A 498 11.01 10.94 21.92
N GLN A 499 9.89 10.49 21.32
CA GLN A 499 9.00 9.53 21.97
C GLN A 499 8.22 8.71 20.95
N THR A 500 7.95 7.44 21.27
CA THR A 500 7.09 6.55 20.47
C THR A 500 5.93 6.07 21.36
N LEU A 501 4.69 6.42 21.00
CA LEU A 501 3.49 5.99 21.69
C LEU A 501 2.97 4.71 21.04
N THR A 502 2.83 3.67 21.85
CA THR A 502 2.38 2.35 21.43
C THR A 502 1.09 1.96 22.13
N GLY A 503 0.25 1.15 21.47
CA GLY A 503 -0.99 0.67 22.10
C GLY A 503 -2.13 0.43 21.11
N HIS A 504 -2.18 1.16 19.97
CA HIS A 504 -3.11 0.83 18.90
C HIS A 504 -2.83 -0.57 18.33
N GLY A 505 -3.90 -1.31 18.06
CA GLY A 505 -3.81 -2.68 17.51
C GLY A 505 -3.73 -2.73 15.99
N ASN A 506 -3.93 -1.57 15.32
CA ASN A 506 -3.87 -1.41 13.87
C ASN A 506 -3.50 0.02 13.49
N TRP A 507 -3.51 0.36 12.19
CA TRP A 507 -3.07 1.64 11.64
C TRP A 507 -3.64 2.83 12.40
N VAL A 508 -2.79 3.83 12.64
CA VAL A 508 -3.19 5.13 13.18
C VAL A 508 -3.50 6.07 12.01
N TRP A 509 -4.78 6.42 11.86
CA TRP A 509 -5.27 7.22 10.73
C TRP A 509 -5.10 8.71 10.93
N THR A 510 -5.45 9.22 12.11
CA THR A 510 -5.38 10.65 12.41
C THR A 510 -4.78 10.87 13.80
N VAL A 511 -3.97 11.92 13.92
CA VAL A 511 -3.50 12.47 15.20
C VAL A 511 -3.81 13.96 15.23
N ALA A 512 -4.22 14.46 16.39
CA ALA A 512 -4.48 15.88 16.61
C ALA A 512 -4.09 16.29 18.04
N PHE A 513 -3.41 17.42 18.20
CA PHE A 513 -3.13 18.01 19.51
C PHE A 513 -4.37 18.73 20.05
N SER A 514 -4.52 18.72 21.39
CA SER A 514 -5.43 19.63 22.06
C SER A 514 -5.00 21.09 21.86
N PRO A 515 -5.91 22.07 21.94
CA PRO A 515 -5.57 23.49 21.77
C PRO A 515 -4.53 24.01 22.77
N ASP A 516 -4.44 23.41 23.95
CA ASP A 516 -3.42 23.73 24.96
C ASP A 516 -2.10 22.98 24.76
N GLY A 517 -2.10 21.96 23.87
CA GLY A 517 -0.94 21.13 23.53
C GLY A 517 -0.55 20.11 24.62
N GLN A 518 -1.35 19.91 25.66
CA GLN A 518 -1.00 18.96 26.73
C GLN A 518 -1.34 17.53 26.37
N THR A 519 -2.38 17.34 25.55
CA THR A 519 -2.84 16.02 25.13
C THR A 519 -2.83 15.86 23.61
N LEU A 520 -2.78 14.62 23.18
CA LEU A 520 -2.93 14.22 21.77
C LEU A 520 -4.09 13.23 21.68
N VAL A 521 -4.91 13.35 20.65
CA VAL A 521 -5.91 12.34 20.31
C VAL A 521 -5.49 11.60 19.06
N SER A 522 -5.80 10.30 18.98
CA SER A 522 -5.56 9.47 17.81
C SER A 522 -6.75 8.58 17.48
N SER A 523 -6.98 8.38 16.19
CA SER A 523 -7.96 7.42 15.66
C SER A 523 -7.27 6.26 14.96
N SER A 524 -7.91 5.08 14.95
CA SER A 524 -7.29 3.88 14.41
C SER A 524 -8.30 2.93 13.75
N GLU A 525 -7.75 2.10 12.88
CA GLU A 525 -8.41 0.95 12.26
C GLU A 525 -8.77 -0.15 13.30
N ASP A 526 -8.23 -0.07 14.53
CA ASP A 526 -8.63 -0.94 15.65
C ASP A 526 -10.00 -0.58 16.25
N CYS A 527 -10.77 0.29 15.59
CA CYS A 527 -12.07 0.81 16.00
C CYS A 527 -12.01 1.61 17.30
N SER A 528 -10.84 2.13 17.69
CA SER A 528 -10.71 2.92 18.91
C SER A 528 -10.15 4.32 18.66
N ILE A 529 -10.53 5.25 19.56
CA ILE A 529 -9.92 6.55 19.74
C ILE A 529 -9.10 6.47 21.02
N ARG A 530 -7.91 7.07 21.05
CA ARG A 530 -7.08 7.17 22.25
C ARG A 530 -6.69 8.60 22.54
N ILE A 531 -6.65 8.94 23.81
CA ILE A 531 -6.18 10.23 24.34
C ILE A 531 -4.87 9.95 25.08
N TRP A 532 -3.83 10.72 24.77
CA TRP A 532 -2.47 10.55 25.27
C TRP A 532 -2.00 11.79 25.99
N ASP A 533 -1.29 11.63 27.09
CA ASP A 533 -0.51 12.70 27.72
C ASP A 533 0.83 12.85 27.00
N ILE A 534 1.14 14.04 26.51
CA ILE A 534 2.36 14.27 25.73
C ILE A 534 3.62 14.28 26.59
N SER A 535 3.50 14.63 27.87
CA SER A 535 4.65 14.73 28.77
C SER A 535 5.13 13.34 29.24
N SER A 536 4.21 12.46 29.58
CA SER A 536 4.51 11.10 30.04
C SER A 536 4.50 10.06 28.92
N GLY A 537 3.70 10.28 27.87
CA GLY A 537 3.45 9.31 26.80
C GLY A 537 2.40 8.27 27.13
N ASP A 538 1.72 8.42 28.26
CA ASP A 538 0.72 7.47 28.71
C ASP A 538 -0.60 7.63 27.95
N CYS A 539 -1.27 6.51 27.71
CA CYS A 539 -2.63 6.50 27.19
C CYS A 539 -3.62 6.78 28.35
N LEU A 540 -4.13 8.01 28.40
CA LEU A 540 -5.07 8.44 29.44
C LEU A 540 -6.45 7.76 29.26
N LYS A 541 -6.90 7.62 28.03
CA LYS A 541 -8.23 7.06 27.73
C LYS A 541 -8.24 6.29 26.43
N LYS A 542 -9.00 5.18 26.39
CA LYS A 542 -9.36 4.43 25.19
C LYS A 542 -10.87 4.39 25.06
N ILE A 543 -11.39 4.88 23.94
CA ILE A 543 -12.81 4.92 23.56
C ILE A 543 -13.03 3.89 22.46
N LYS A 544 -14.01 2.98 22.60
CA LYS A 544 -14.32 1.93 21.63
C LYS A 544 -15.83 1.72 21.49
N GLU A 545 -16.51 2.68 20.86
CA GLU A 545 -17.96 2.62 20.64
C GLU A 545 -18.35 2.73 19.16
N HIS A 546 -17.41 3.04 18.26
CA HIS A 546 -17.63 2.85 16.83
C HIS A 546 -17.60 1.36 16.49
N SER A 547 -18.52 0.93 15.63
CA SER A 547 -18.61 -0.46 15.19
C SER A 547 -17.61 -0.85 14.12
N HIS A 548 -16.97 0.16 13.48
CA HIS A 548 -15.99 0.00 12.42
C HIS A 548 -14.80 0.95 12.58
N TRP A 549 -13.85 0.94 11.63
CA TRP A 549 -12.64 1.78 11.62
C TRP A 549 -12.93 3.25 11.86
N VAL A 550 -12.12 3.91 12.69
CA VAL A 550 -12.22 5.35 12.94
C VAL A 550 -11.18 6.05 12.07
N TRP A 551 -11.65 6.69 11.01
CA TRP A 551 -10.80 7.34 10.02
C TRP A 551 -10.24 8.68 10.48
N THR A 552 -11.03 9.45 11.24
CA THR A 552 -10.72 10.83 11.54
C THR A 552 -11.13 11.19 12.96
N VAL A 553 -10.35 12.07 13.58
CA VAL A 553 -10.66 12.66 14.89
C VAL A 553 -10.15 14.10 14.93
N ALA A 554 -10.90 15.00 15.57
CA ALA A 554 -10.54 16.39 15.73
C ALA A 554 -10.91 16.87 17.14
N PHE A 555 -10.11 17.82 17.69
CA PHE A 555 -10.49 18.58 18.90
C PHE A 555 -11.37 19.77 18.52
N HIS A 556 -12.39 19.99 19.32
CA HIS A 556 -13.12 21.24 19.34
C HIS A 556 -12.22 22.36 19.92
N PRO A 557 -12.36 23.62 19.49
CA PRO A 557 -11.56 24.73 20.00
C PRO A 557 -11.63 24.94 21.53
N ASP A 558 -12.67 24.40 22.21
CA ASP A 558 -12.77 24.46 23.69
C ASP A 558 -11.79 23.53 24.44
N GLY A 559 -11.14 22.61 23.72
CA GLY A 559 -10.21 21.61 24.27
C GLY A 559 -10.86 20.48 25.07
N ASN A 560 -12.19 20.49 25.26
CA ASN A 560 -12.91 19.51 26.08
C ASN A 560 -13.79 18.55 25.26
N THR A 561 -14.03 18.87 24.01
CA THR A 561 -14.90 18.09 23.10
C THR A 561 -14.09 17.55 21.93
N LEU A 562 -14.42 16.34 21.48
CA LEU A 562 -13.84 15.67 20.33
C LEU A 562 -14.94 15.31 19.33
N ALA A 563 -14.62 15.33 18.03
CA ALA A 563 -15.44 14.72 17.00
C ALA A 563 -14.68 13.56 16.35
N SER A 564 -15.37 12.48 16.01
CA SER A 564 -14.81 11.38 15.25
C SER A 564 -15.73 10.99 14.08
N GLY A 565 -15.12 10.58 12.96
CA GLY A 565 -15.80 10.03 11.80
C GLY A 565 -15.30 8.60 11.52
N SER A 566 -16.22 7.71 11.16
CA SER A 566 -15.95 6.29 11.05
C SER A 566 -16.46 5.68 9.74
N ALA A 567 -15.94 4.50 9.44
CA ALA A 567 -16.44 3.62 8.38
C ALA A 567 -17.83 3.05 8.69
N ASP A 568 -18.37 3.25 9.89
CA ASP A 568 -19.76 2.93 10.24
C ASP A 568 -20.76 4.00 9.78
N SER A 569 -20.33 4.96 8.95
CA SER A 569 -21.12 6.08 8.42
C SER A 569 -21.63 7.07 9.49
N GLN A 570 -21.08 6.98 10.72
CA GLN A 570 -21.47 7.85 11.83
C GLN A 570 -20.38 8.85 12.18
N ILE A 571 -20.82 10.04 12.59
CA ILE A 571 -20.00 11.00 13.30
C ILE A 571 -20.44 11.01 14.75
N LYS A 572 -19.49 10.98 15.68
CA LYS A 572 -19.79 11.05 17.12
C LYS A 572 -19.02 12.17 17.79
N LEU A 573 -19.68 12.86 18.72
CA LEU A 573 -19.07 13.83 19.62
C LEU A 573 -18.82 13.19 20.99
N TRP A 574 -17.68 13.49 21.58
CA TRP A 574 -17.20 12.94 22.85
C TRP A 574 -16.74 14.05 23.76
N ASN A 575 -16.90 13.88 25.05
CA ASN A 575 -16.09 14.65 26.01
C ASN A 575 -14.72 13.96 26.22
N VAL A 576 -13.75 14.67 26.80
CA VAL A 576 -12.41 14.12 27.08
C VAL A 576 -12.44 12.96 28.09
N ALA A 577 -13.53 12.80 28.88
CA ALA A 577 -13.74 11.62 29.71
C ALA A 577 -14.14 10.37 28.92
N GLY A 578 -14.43 10.51 27.62
CA GLY A 578 -14.75 9.42 26.68
C GLY A 578 -16.24 9.07 26.65
N GLU A 579 -17.12 9.94 27.10
CA GLU A 579 -18.57 9.77 27.01
C GLU A 579 -19.08 10.34 25.69
N CYS A 580 -19.93 9.58 24.99
CA CYS A 580 -20.57 10.02 23.75
C CYS A 580 -21.66 11.06 24.07
N LEU A 581 -21.47 12.27 23.56
CA LEU A 581 -22.41 13.37 23.75
C LEU A 581 -23.51 13.38 22.70
N GLN A 582 -23.16 13.07 21.43
CA GLN A 582 -24.07 13.13 20.29
C GLN A 582 -23.59 12.24 19.14
N THR A 583 -24.54 11.74 18.34
CA THR A 583 -24.28 10.94 17.13
C THR A 583 -25.06 11.53 15.94
N PHE A 584 -24.37 11.69 14.79
CA PHE A 584 -24.97 12.13 13.53
C PHE A 584 -24.93 10.97 12.51
N THR A 585 -26.04 10.73 11.82
CA THR A 585 -26.25 9.51 11.00
C THR A 585 -26.77 9.79 9.57
N GLU A 586 -26.71 11.03 9.09
CA GLU A 586 -27.27 11.38 7.77
C GLU A 586 -26.39 11.11 6.56
N HIS A 587 -25.07 10.82 6.76
CA HIS A 587 -24.23 10.34 5.67
C HIS A 587 -24.63 8.90 5.31
N GLN A 588 -24.56 8.59 4.01
CA GLN A 588 -24.95 7.28 3.49
C GLN A 588 -23.80 6.29 3.41
N ASP A 589 -22.56 6.77 3.64
CA ASP A 589 -21.34 5.96 3.53
C ASP A 589 -20.25 6.50 4.47
N MET A 590 -19.05 5.90 4.44
CA MET A 590 -17.91 6.16 5.33
C MET A 590 -17.56 7.64 5.46
N ILE A 591 -17.17 8.07 6.66
CA ILE A 591 -16.72 9.43 6.95
C ILE A 591 -15.20 9.48 6.95
N TRP A 592 -14.62 10.17 5.97
CA TRP A 592 -13.17 10.28 5.80
C TRP A 592 -12.53 11.41 6.61
N SER A 593 -13.25 12.52 6.78
CA SER A 593 -12.71 13.71 7.42
C SER A 593 -13.77 14.47 8.22
N VAL A 594 -13.39 14.97 9.38
CA VAL A 594 -14.19 15.94 10.17
C VAL A 594 -13.33 17.12 10.57
N ALA A 595 -13.91 18.31 10.61
CA ALA A 595 -13.25 19.54 11.06
C ALA A 595 -14.24 20.45 11.79
N PHE A 596 -13.81 21.05 12.89
CA PHE A 596 -14.58 22.08 13.60
C PHE A 596 -14.35 23.46 12.98
N SER A 597 -15.38 24.30 12.97
CA SER A 597 -15.19 25.72 12.69
C SER A 597 -14.35 26.40 13.80
N PRO A 598 -13.59 27.45 13.47
CA PRO A 598 -12.74 28.12 14.47
C PRO A 598 -13.50 28.71 15.65
N ASP A 599 -14.78 29.06 15.47
CA ASP A 599 -15.67 29.56 16.54
C ASP A 599 -16.37 28.42 17.33
N GLY A 600 -16.13 27.18 16.97
CA GLY A 600 -16.68 25.98 17.60
C GLY A 600 -18.18 25.76 17.41
N LYS A 601 -18.88 26.51 16.53
CA LYS A 601 -20.33 26.34 16.36
C LYS A 601 -20.74 25.31 15.35
N LEU A 602 -19.86 25.05 14.37
CA LEU A 602 -20.13 24.14 13.26
C LEU A 602 -19.11 23.01 13.21
N LEU A 603 -19.55 21.88 12.66
CA LEU A 603 -18.70 20.76 12.24
C LEU A 603 -18.89 20.58 10.75
N ALA A 604 -17.80 20.33 10.02
CA ALA A 604 -17.84 19.88 8.63
C ALA A 604 -17.45 18.42 8.56
N SER A 605 -18.03 17.68 7.62
CA SER A 605 -17.66 16.27 7.33
C SER A 605 -17.60 16.02 5.84
N GLY A 606 -16.61 15.21 5.42
CA GLY A 606 -16.46 14.72 4.05
C GLY A 606 -16.58 13.20 4.03
N SER A 607 -17.32 12.67 3.04
CA SER A 607 -17.71 11.26 3.01
C SER A 607 -17.46 10.59 1.65
N GLU A 608 -17.43 9.26 1.68
CA GLU A 608 -17.47 8.35 0.55
C GLU A 608 -18.73 8.57 -0.30
N ASP A 609 -19.84 9.06 0.29
CA ASP A 609 -21.11 9.40 -0.38
C ASP A 609 -21.02 10.62 -1.32
N LYS A 610 -19.80 11.16 -1.54
CA LYS A 610 -19.45 12.29 -2.41
C LYS A 610 -19.97 13.64 -1.94
N THR A 611 -20.49 13.72 -0.72
CA THR A 611 -21.02 14.96 -0.15
C THR A 611 -20.14 15.52 0.96
N VAL A 612 -20.23 16.83 1.14
CA VAL A 612 -19.76 17.50 2.37
C VAL A 612 -20.98 17.98 3.12
N LYS A 613 -21.04 17.72 4.42
CA LYS A 613 -22.13 18.20 5.28
C LYS A 613 -21.62 19.17 6.34
N LEU A 614 -22.42 20.21 6.61
CA LEU A 614 -22.22 21.17 7.69
C LEU A 614 -23.27 20.95 8.77
N TRP A 615 -22.82 20.79 10.00
CA TRP A 615 -23.63 20.45 11.16
C TRP A 615 -23.62 21.60 12.19
N ASN A 616 -24.78 21.99 12.70
CA ASN A 616 -24.88 22.88 13.85
C ASN A 616 -24.71 22.09 15.14
N LEU A 617 -23.65 22.35 15.89
CA LEU A 617 -23.32 21.59 17.10
C LEU A 617 -24.30 21.80 18.26
N ARG A 618 -25.04 22.90 18.25
CA ARG A 618 -26.04 23.20 19.30
C ARG A 618 -27.37 22.48 19.04
N THR A 619 -27.83 22.44 17.78
CA THR A 619 -29.11 21.80 17.44
C THR A 619 -28.96 20.34 17.04
N GLY A 620 -27.76 19.94 16.59
CA GLY A 620 -27.49 18.61 16.05
C GLY A 620 -27.94 18.41 14.62
N GLU A 621 -28.41 19.45 13.94
CA GLU A 621 -28.99 19.37 12.61
C GLU A 621 -27.95 19.61 11.51
N CYS A 622 -28.10 18.94 10.38
CA CYS A 622 -27.38 19.25 9.15
C CYS A 622 -27.96 20.53 8.54
N ILE A 623 -27.19 21.61 8.53
CA ILE A 623 -27.63 22.89 7.97
C ILE A 623 -27.41 22.99 6.47
N HIS A 624 -26.38 22.36 5.94
CA HIS A 624 -26.08 22.33 4.50
C HIS A 624 -25.53 20.96 4.09
N THR A 625 -26.01 20.45 2.95
CA THR A 625 -25.41 19.35 2.21
C THR A 625 -24.84 19.91 0.93
N LEU A 626 -23.50 19.97 0.83
CA LEU A 626 -22.78 20.54 -0.30
C LEU A 626 -22.51 19.41 -1.31
N THR A 627 -23.04 19.56 -2.50
CA THR A 627 -22.91 18.60 -3.60
C THR A 627 -22.11 19.22 -4.74
N GLY A 628 -21.26 18.44 -5.41
CA GLY A 628 -20.42 18.95 -6.51
C GLY A 628 -19.22 18.06 -6.80
N HIS A 629 -18.72 17.32 -5.81
CA HIS A 629 -17.70 16.30 -6.03
C HIS A 629 -18.27 15.10 -6.81
N ASP A 630 -17.53 14.67 -7.83
CA ASP A 630 -17.92 13.52 -8.66
C ASP A 630 -17.55 12.17 -8.01
N GLN A 631 -16.62 12.20 -7.03
CA GLN A 631 -16.13 11.03 -6.30
C GLN A 631 -16.01 11.35 -4.79
N GLN A 632 -15.44 10.42 -4.02
CA GLN A 632 -15.29 10.49 -2.56
C GLN A 632 -14.57 11.76 -2.11
N VAL A 633 -15.00 12.32 -0.97
CA VAL A 633 -14.39 13.49 -0.33
C VAL A 633 -13.50 13.03 0.81
N TYR A 634 -12.19 13.16 0.62
CA TYR A 634 -11.19 12.66 1.59
C TYR A 634 -10.80 13.68 2.66
N SER A 635 -10.94 14.97 2.38
CA SER A 635 -10.49 16.01 3.32
C SER A 635 -11.37 17.24 3.28
N VAL A 636 -11.68 17.77 4.45
CA VAL A 636 -12.34 19.08 4.64
C VAL A 636 -11.54 19.94 5.60
N ALA A 637 -11.49 21.24 5.35
CA ALA A 637 -10.78 22.19 6.22
C ALA A 637 -11.47 23.56 6.23
N PHE A 638 -11.67 24.15 7.41
CA PHE A 638 -12.13 25.55 7.53
C PHE A 638 -10.96 26.52 7.40
N SER A 639 -11.21 27.64 6.76
CA SER A 639 -10.30 28.80 6.85
C SER A 639 -10.24 29.32 8.29
N PRO A 640 -9.12 29.91 8.75
CA PRO A 640 -8.98 30.40 10.11
C PRO A 640 -10.01 31.46 10.53
N ASN A 641 -10.57 32.20 9.58
CA ASN A 641 -11.66 33.16 9.83
C ASN A 641 -13.06 32.52 9.81
N GLY A 642 -13.16 31.22 9.55
CA GLY A 642 -14.42 30.48 9.52
C GLY A 642 -15.36 30.79 8.37
N GLN A 643 -14.95 31.61 7.37
CA GLN A 643 -15.83 32.05 6.27
C GLN A 643 -15.84 31.07 5.09
N ILE A 644 -14.71 30.40 4.85
CA ILE A 644 -14.53 29.48 3.72
C ILE A 644 -14.31 28.06 4.27
N LEU A 645 -14.98 27.10 3.63
CA LEU A 645 -14.68 25.68 3.77
C LEU A 645 -14.03 25.20 2.47
N ALA A 646 -12.91 24.46 2.58
CA ALA A 646 -12.30 23.76 1.48
C ALA A 646 -12.59 22.27 1.60
N SER A 647 -12.88 21.62 0.47
CA SER A 647 -13.05 20.17 0.37
C SER A 647 -12.24 19.61 -0.80
N ALA A 648 -11.75 18.37 -0.67
CA ALA A 648 -10.99 17.71 -1.72
C ALA A 648 -11.15 16.19 -1.66
N GLY A 649 -10.99 15.53 -2.80
CA GLY A 649 -11.25 14.10 -2.90
C GLY A 649 -10.61 13.39 -4.07
N ALA A 650 -11.18 12.24 -4.39
CA ALA A 650 -10.71 11.34 -5.44
C ALA A 650 -10.88 11.91 -6.84
N ASP A 651 -11.76 12.87 -7.04
CA ASP A 651 -12.00 13.56 -8.31
C ASP A 651 -10.89 14.56 -8.69
N THR A 652 -9.78 14.58 -7.96
CA THR A 652 -8.59 15.43 -8.20
C THR A 652 -8.83 16.93 -8.06
N THR A 653 -9.97 17.34 -7.52
CA THR A 653 -10.37 18.75 -7.37
C THR A 653 -10.32 19.23 -5.92
N VAL A 654 -10.06 20.52 -5.74
CA VAL A 654 -10.31 21.24 -4.48
C VAL A 654 -11.47 22.20 -4.72
N MET A 655 -12.51 22.11 -3.93
CA MET A 655 -13.67 23.00 -3.98
C MET A 655 -13.71 23.92 -2.78
N LEU A 656 -14.06 25.17 -3.00
CA LEU A 656 -14.24 26.19 -1.98
C LEU A 656 -15.73 26.53 -1.84
N TRP A 657 -16.18 26.65 -0.60
CA TRP A 657 -17.57 26.88 -0.24
C TRP A 657 -17.71 28.04 0.76
N GLN A 658 -18.75 28.83 0.61
CA GLN A 658 -19.13 29.84 1.58
C GLN A 658 -19.84 29.17 2.76
N VAL A 659 -19.28 29.30 3.97
CA VAL A 659 -19.77 28.55 5.14
C VAL A 659 -21.20 28.94 5.55
N ASN A 660 -21.53 30.23 5.52
CA ASN A 660 -22.81 30.73 6.01
C ASN A 660 -23.99 30.39 5.08
N THR A 661 -23.76 30.34 3.76
CA THR A 661 -24.83 30.13 2.76
C THR A 661 -24.82 28.72 2.18
N GLY A 662 -23.70 27.99 2.34
CA GLY A 662 -23.48 26.71 1.66
C GLY A 662 -23.23 26.84 0.16
N GLU A 663 -23.07 28.05 -0.36
CA GLU A 663 -22.86 28.29 -1.80
C GLU A 663 -21.46 27.87 -2.25
N PHE A 664 -21.39 27.28 -3.44
CA PHE A 664 -20.15 27.00 -4.14
C PHE A 664 -19.48 28.31 -4.56
N LEU A 665 -18.18 28.45 -4.25
CA LEU A 665 -17.40 29.64 -4.61
C LEU A 665 -16.55 29.39 -5.87
N GLU A 666 -15.69 28.36 -5.81
CA GLU A 666 -14.71 28.11 -6.89
C GLU A 666 -14.16 26.68 -6.83
N THR A 667 -13.67 26.18 -7.96
CA THR A 667 -12.90 24.94 -8.05
C THR A 667 -11.47 25.25 -8.43
N LEU A 668 -10.51 24.87 -7.60
CA LEU A 668 -9.07 24.96 -7.88
C LEU A 668 -8.67 23.81 -8.80
N LYS A 669 -8.56 24.06 -10.09
CA LYS A 669 -8.27 23.07 -11.15
C LYS A 669 -6.82 23.10 -11.58
N LEU A 670 -6.35 22.05 -12.29
CA LEU A 670 -5.04 21.93 -12.92
C LEU A 670 -3.85 21.83 -11.95
N GLY A 671 -4.07 21.33 -10.73
CA GLY A 671 -2.99 21.13 -9.74
C GLY A 671 -2.56 19.70 -9.56
N HIS A 672 -3.52 18.80 -9.39
CA HIS A 672 -3.30 17.38 -9.13
C HIS A 672 -3.75 16.51 -10.30
N THR A 673 -3.06 15.39 -10.49
CA THR A 673 -3.36 14.38 -11.52
C THR A 673 -3.85 13.05 -10.91
N ALA A 674 -3.92 12.99 -9.58
CA ALA A 674 -4.44 11.85 -8.81
C ALA A 674 -5.21 12.37 -7.58
N ALA A 675 -5.79 11.48 -6.80
CA ALA A 675 -6.62 11.79 -5.65
C ALA A 675 -5.92 12.72 -4.64
N ILE A 676 -6.66 13.69 -4.10
CA ILE A 676 -6.18 14.62 -3.08
C ILE A 676 -6.57 14.09 -1.72
N ARG A 677 -5.60 13.81 -0.88
CA ARG A 677 -5.79 13.15 0.43
C ARG A 677 -5.90 14.11 1.61
N SER A 678 -5.32 15.30 1.52
CA SER A 678 -5.25 16.21 2.67
C SER A 678 -5.24 17.67 2.25
N LEU A 679 -5.92 18.50 3.04
CA LEU A 679 -5.97 19.95 2.94
C LEU A 679 -5.52 20.58 4.25
N ALA A 680 -4.82 21.70 4.17
CA ALA A 680 -4.51 22.54 5.33
C ALA A 680 -4.43 24.02 4.94
N PHE A 681 -5.06 24.90 5.70
CA PHE A 681 -4.87 26.34 5.58
C PHE A 681 -3.66 26.81 6.40
N THR A 682 -2.98 27.84 5.92
CA THR A 682 -2.03 28.57 6.78
C THR A 682 -2.79 29.27 7.91
N PRO A 683 -2.16 29.44 9.09
CA PRO A 683 -2.77 30.16 10.23
C PRO A 683 -3.26 31.58 9.91
N ASP A 684 -2.66 32.27 8.93
CA ASP A 684 -3.09 33.59 8.45
C ASP A 684 -4.21 33.52 7.38
N GLY A 685 -4.58 32.33 6.95
CA GLY A 685 -5.65 32.07 5.97
C GLY A 685 -5.34 32.46 4.54
N LYS A 686 -4.09 32.84 4.23
CA LYS A 686 -3.71 33.30 2.88
C LYS A 686 -3.47 32.16 1.91
N LEU A 687 -2.88 31.07 2.39
CA LEU A 687 -2.55 29.91 1.55
C LEU A 687 -3.34 28.68 2.00
N LEU A 688 -3.66 27.85 1.02
CA LEU A 688 -4.16 26.51 1.20
C LEU A 688 -3.13 25.52 0.62
N ALA A 689 -2.77 24.48 1.37
CA ALA A 689 -1.99 23.37 0.87
C ALA A 689 -2.91 22.20 0.55
N SER A 690 -2.69 21.53 -0.58
CA SER A 690 -3.30 20.25 -0.93
C SER A 690 -2.22 19.21 -1.22
N GLY A 691 -2.31 18.03 -0.59
CA GLY A 691 -1.41 16.90 -0.77
C GLY A 691 -2.11 15.75 -1.48
N GLY A 692 -1.48 15.20 -2.53
CA GLY A 692 -2.10 14.18 -3.38
C GLY A 692 -1.24 12.94 -3.65
N GLU A 693 -1.89 11.92 -4.21
CA GLU A 693 -1.27 10.68 -4.66
C GLU A 693 -0.40 10.86 -5.91
N ASP A 694 -0.33 12.05 -6.47
CA ASP A 694 0.59 12.43 -7.56
C ASP A 694 1.98 12.89 -7.05
N GLU A 695 2.33 12.56 -5.81
CA GLU A 695 3.59 12.92 -5.13
C GLU A 695 3.76 14.43 -4.87
N LYS A 696 2.78 15.27 -5.21
CA LYS A 696 2.89 16.73 -5.14
C LYS A 696 2.14 17.31 -3.94
N ILE A 697 2.64 18.45 -3.47
CA ILE A 697 1.89 19.35 -2.62
C ILE A 697 1.70 20.64 -3.42
N GLN A 698 0.47 21.08 -3.60
CA GLN A 698 0.15 22.33 -4.26
C GLN A 698 -0.16 23.40 -3.20
N LEU A 699 0.40 24.59 -3.36
CA LEU A 699 0.07 25.75 -2.56
C LEU A 699 -0.76 26.72 -3.39
N TRP A 700 -1.91 27.10 -2.85
CA TRP A 700 -2.91 27.94 -3.49
C TRP A 700 -3.08 29.23 -2.70
N ASP A 701 -3.10 30.36 -3.40
CA ASP A 701 -3.54 31.62 -2.81
C ASP A 701 -5.06 31.62 -2.74
N VAL A 702 -5.58 31.77 -1.52
CA VAL A 702 -7.03 31.63 -1.24
C VAL A 702 -7.84 32.76 -1.82
N GLN A 703 -7.29 33.98 -1.90
CA GLN A 703 -7.97 35.15 -2.40
C GLN A 703 -8.08 35.16 -3.94
N THR A 704 -6.99 34.77 -4.61
CA THR A 704 -6.94 34.78 -6.07
C THR A 704 -7.31 33.44 -6.70
N CYS A 705 -7.46 32.40 -5.90
CA CYS A 705 -7.72 31.01 -6.33
C CYS A 705 -6.65 30.48 -7.30
N ARG A 706 -5.44 31.01 -7.27
CA ARG A 706 -4.34 30.61 -8.15
C ARG A 706 -3.30 29.78 -7.42
N ARG A 707 -2.72 28.82 -8.15
CA ARG A 707 -1.59 28.06 -7.66
C ARG A 707 -0.36 28.97 -7.55
N VAL A 708 0.21 29.06 -6.35
CA VAL A 708 1.41 29.84 -6.04
C VAL A 708 2.66 29.01 -6.26
N ARG A 709 2.65 27.75 -5.81
CA ARG A 709 3.81 26.86 -5.82
C ARG A 709 3.39 25.40 -5.88
N SER A 710 4.25 24.57 -6.48
CA SER A 710 4.19 23.12 -6.40
C SER A 710 5.45 22.62 -5.71
N LEU A 711 5.31 21.86 -4.64
CA LEU A 711 6.40 21.24 -3.90
C LEU A 711 6.43 19.76 -4.24
N LYS A 712 7.58 19.28 -4.66
CA LYS A 712 7.86 17.87 -4.90
C LYS A 712 9.29 17.61 -4.46
N PRO A 713 9.56 16.64 -3.57
CA PRO A 713 10.93 16.31 -3.22
C PRO A 713 11.63 15.69 -4.44
N ASP A 714 12.91 15.95 -4.57
CA ASP A 714 13.72 15.26 -5.57
C ASP A 714 13.64 13.76 -5.35
N ARG A 715 13.54 13.00 -6.44
CA ARG A 715 13.53 11.53 -6.40
C ARG A 715 14.96 11.04 -6.14
N LEU A 716 15.09 9.82 -5.64
CA LEU A 716 16.39 9.21 -5.34
C LEU A 716 17.34 9.19 -6.54
N TYR A 717 16.77 9.14 -7.74
CA TYR A 717 17.51 9.07 -9.01
C TYR A 717 17.23 10.29 -9.91
N GLU A 718 16.80 11.41 -9.33
CA GLU A 718 16.48 12.63 -10.10
C GLU A 718 17.71 13.08 -10.89
N ARG A 719 17.55 13.27 -12.20
CA ARG A 719 18.61 13.63 -13.15
C ARG A 719 19.80 12.64 -13.20
N MET A 720 19.62 11.40 -12.75
CA MET A 720 20.61 10.33 -12.93
C MET A 720 20.71 10.00 -14.42
N ASP A 721 21.87 10.15 -15.01
CA ASP A 721 22.13 9.84 -16.42
C ASP A 721 22.33 8.32 -16.59
N ILE A 722 21.44 7.70 -17.35
CA ILE A 722 21.46 6.27 -17.67
C ILE A 722 21.61 6.01 -19.19
N SER A 723 22.17 6.96 -19.93
CA SER A 723 22.36 6.81 -21.36
C SER A 723 23.26 5.61 -21.70
N ASN A 724 22.83 4.81 -22.67
CA ASN A 724 23.53 3.62 -23.17
C ASN A 724 23.96 2.58 -22.12
N ILE A 725 23.31 2.53 -20.95
CA ILE A 725 23.62 1.51 -19.93
C ILE A 725 23.27 0.12 -20.42
N THR A 726 23.99 -0.90 -19.93
CA THR A 726 23.78 -2.33 -20.21
C THR A 726 23.54 -3.12 -18.89
N GLY A 727 23.16 -4.38 -19.03
CA GLY A 727 22.98 -5.27 -17.87
C GLY A 727 21.65 -5.16 -17.14
N LEU A 728 20.75 -4.25 -17.56
CA LEU A 728 19.39 -4.09 -17.04
C LEU A 728 18.33 -4.57 -18.04
N THR A 729 17.17 -4.97 -17.53
CA THR A 729 15.98 -5.21 -18.38
C THR A 729 15.29 -3.88 -18.72
N ASP A 730 14.41 -3.90 -19.74
CA ASP A 730 13.59 -2.73 -20.10
C ASP A 730 12.70 -2.29 -18.94
N ALA A 731 12.19 -3.23 -18.15
CA ALA A 731 11.38 -2.94 -16.97
C ALA A 731 12.18 -2.27 -15.85
N GLU A 732 13.42 -2.72 -15.62
CA GLU A 732 14.32 -2.05 -14.65
C GLU A 732 14.68 -0.64 -15.11
N ARG A 733 14.98 -0.45 -16.41
CA ARG A 733 15.22 0.88 -16.99
C ARG A 733 13.99 1.79 -16.84
N ALA A 734 12.79 1.27 -17.13
CA ALA A 734 11.55 2.02 -16.92
C ALA A 734 11.34 2.42 -15.44
N SER A 735 11.65 1.52 -14.51
CA SER A 735 11.58 1.82 -13.06
C SER A 735 12.57 2.91 -12.65
N LEU A 736 13.80 2.91 -13.18
CA LEU A 736 14.78 3.98 -12.94
C LEU A 736 14.28 5.34 -13.45
N LYS A 737 13.67 5.36 -14.65
CA LYS A 737 13.07 6.59 -15.22
C LYS A 737 11.90 7.10 -14.36
N MET A 738 11.05 6.22 -13.83
CA MET A 738 10.01 6.61 -12.89
C MET A 738 10.59 7.25 -11.61
N LEU A 739 11.80 6.85 -11.20
CA LEU A 739 12.52 7.43 -10.06
C LEU A 739 13.32 8.69 -10.40
N GLY A 740 13.24 9.18 -11.65
CA GLY A 740 13.82 10.45 -12.06
C GLY A 740 15.07 10.33 -12.93
N ALA A 741 15.51 9.13 -13.29
CA ALA A 741 16.63 8.95 -14.20
C ALA A 741 16.29 9.42 -15.62
N VAL A 742 17.31 9.90 -16.35
CA VAL A 742 17.23 10.39 -17.73
C VAL A 742 18.17 9.59 -18.63
N ASP A 743 17.81 9.45 -19.91
CA ASP A 743 18.72 8.87 -20.94
C ASP A 743 19.69 9.90 -21.44
#